data_fb89668519fccae4aff452e87bf6c6b7
#
_entry.id   fb89668519fccae4aff452e87bf6c6b7
#
_cell.length_a   1.000
_cell.length_b   1.000
_cell.length_c   1.000
_cell.angle_alpha   90.00
_cell.angle_beta   90.00
_cell.angle_gamma   90.00
#
_symmetry.space_group_name_H-M   'P 1'
#
loop_
_entity.id
_entity.type
_entity.pdbx_description
1 polymer ?
#
loop_
_entity_poly.entity_id
_entity_poly.type
_entity_poly.pdbx_seq_one_letter_code
_entity_poly.pdbx_strand_id
1 'polypeptide(L)'
;MTMPKVSQMRDIAFDGRKMGYVPPKKLTISPKLRLQRKAAADIDPITYEVVRHALWHVNEEHGATIQRVSGSPVAMYALDLNPSILTEDGEFVYFGPYMQYMSGVTDTQVKWILEYRSDNPGIRDGDMFLANDPWVGAAHQQDVMLICPVFWKGELFCWVTNCLHQYDLGGITPSSFCGSAESAFEEGICIPPVKIVEGNEIRRDIEELYLRSSRKPEAVALDFRAQLAGDITARDRVLALIGRYGPDVVKGVMRRVIDNAEAAFLKKLKRLPDGVWRERSYVECCRPGDRGTYCVMLTLRKTGTKLVFENEGTAPQAGAMNATYSGWRGSIMVALNQLLCWDQYFCIAGALRHVEFDPTPGTFNCANFPASVSTAPIQAMEISLYPAYNALSKMIHSDPEMRNDIMCIGGTSQWPATIFRGTDQWDEPYGYILVDPIGGAIGAFATGDGISTGGQSRTPICKLPNVEHTEQTFPLLFLYRKEVIDSGGAGRYRGGLSAESCFIPHHTGVITQDTLSSGNAIPTSPGMMGGYPATTNVYKFKRQTDILERVAARRMPADIADLQGEDVTLQLRQENFEQRPGDVYAVIWSAAGGFGDPLEREPESVREDVDNRSVSIAAARDLYGVVITPDGRVDDPGTRDLRDGRRDANRKKDGRVARLKGERTLRITDNLVLYREKTGLRLACSKCAADLGAVRDNYKDHCVRRESDLSTANPNIGDYRRYIDDRPVFRQFFCPGCGALIENEVARANDPVLRDIELLPREASKR
;
A
#
# COMPACT_ATOMS: atom_id res chain seq x y z
N MET A 1 -32.76 -34.41 -29.52
CA MET A 1 -31.97 -33.76 -28.45
C MET A 1 -30.99 -32.83 -29.13
N THR A 2 -31.14 -31.54 -28.99
CA THR A 2 -30.16 -30.57 -29.47
C THR A 2 -28.97 -30.56 -28.52
N MET A 3 -27.79 -30.86 -28.99
CA MET A 3 -26.56 -30.77 -28.22
C MET A 3 -26.42 -29.34 -27.66
N PRO A 4 -26.00 -29.17 -26.38
CA PRO A 4 -25.71 -27.84 -25.86
C PRO A 4 -24.63 -27.19 -26.72
N LYS A 5 -24.79 -25.89 -27.00
CA LYS A 5 -23.75 -25.12 -27.71
C LYS A 5 -22.51 -25.04 -26.82
N VAL A 6 -21.38 -25.53 -27.31
CA VAL A 6 -20.07 -25.31 -26.66
C VAL A 6 -19.77 -23.82 -26.76
N SER A 7 -19.47 -23.16 -25.64
CA SER A 7 -19.03 -21.77 -25.65
C SER A 7 -17.74 -21.64 -26.46
N GLN A 8 -17.68 -20.60 -27.29
CA GLN A 8 -16.44 -20.32 -28.05
C GLN A 8 -15.42 -19.69 -27.10
N MET A 9 -14.12 -19.97 -27.29
CA MET A 9 -13.04 -19.42 -26.48
C MET A 9 -13.11 -17.87 -26.34
N ARG A 10 -13.57 -17.17 -27.37
CA ARG A 10 -13.79 -15.71 -27.35
C ARG A 10 -14.86 -15.24 -26.36
N ASP A 11 -15.69 -16.14 -25.85
CA ASP A 11 -16.71 -15.84 -24.86
C ASP A 11 -16.18 -16.00 -23.42
N ILE A 12 -14.89 -16.29 -23.25
CA ILE A 12 -14.19 -16.42 -21.99
C ILE A 12 -13.40 -15.13 -21.73
N ALA A 13 -13.37 -14.66 -20.47
CA ALA A 13 -12.72 -13.41 -20.08
C ALA A 13 -11.22 -13.34 -20.43
N PHE A 14 -10.56 -14.49 -20.58
CA PHE A 14 -9.15 -14.58 -20.97
C PHE A 14 -8.89 -14.60 -22.49
N ASP A 15 -9.84 -14.34 -23.32
CA ASP A 15 -9.77 -14.37 -24.78
C ASP A 15 -8.54 -13.62 -25.32
N GLY A 16 -7.35 -14.20 -25.20
CA GLY A 16 -6.06 -13.63 -25.59
C GLY A 16 -5.55 -12.46 -24.75
N ARG A 17 -6.28 -11.97 -23.78
CA ARG A 17 -5.87 -10.86 -22.88
C ARG A 17 -5.10 -11.40 -21.69
N LYS A 18 -3.83 -11.69 -21.87
CA LYS A 18 -2.99 -12.30 -20.84
C LYS A 18 -2.85 -11.46 -19.59
N MET A 19 -2.91 -10.13 -19.67
CA MET A 19 -2.82 -9.23 -18.50
C MET A 19 -4.12 -9.10 -17.71
N GLY A 20 -5.20 -9.77 -18.14
CA GLY A 20 -6.50 -9.74 -17.47
C GLY A 20 -7.48 -8.74 -18.08
N TYR A 21 -8.61 -8.56 -17.40
CA TYR A 21 -9.71 -7.73 -17.84
C TYR A 21 -9.44 -6.24 -17.61
N VAL A 22 -9.50 -5.48 -18.67
CA VAL A 22 -9.51 -4.02 -18.64
C VAL A 22 -10.89 -3.56 -19.12
N PRO A 23 -11.70 -2.92 -18.29
CA PRO A 23 -13.04 -2.51 -18.67
C PRO A 23 -13.01 -1.59 -19.90
N PRO A 24 -13.85 -1.85 -20.92
CA PRO A 24 -13.97 -0.95 -22.06
C PRO A 24 -14.65 0.37 -21.63
N LYS A 25 -14.44 1.43 -22.40
CA LYS A 25 -15.12 2.72 -22.16
C LYS A 25 -16.66 2.63 -22.19
N LYS A 26 -17.20 1.67 -22.94
CA LYS A 26 -18.63 1.39 -23.02
C LYS A 26 -18.85 -0.10 -22.86
N LEU A 27 -19.58 -0.47 -21.82
CA LEU A 27 -19.94 -1.86 -21.54
C LEU A 27 -20.98 -2.38 -22.54
N THR A 28 -20.86 -3.66 -22.89
CA THR A 28 -21.88 -4.38 -23.66
C THR A 28 -22.75 -5.16 -22.68
N ILE A 29 -23.93 -4.65 -22.40
CA ILE A 29 -24.86 -5.21 -21.43
C ILE A 29 -26.07 -5.80 -22.17
N SER A 30 -26.55 -6.98 -21.76
CA SER A 30 -27.71 -7.62 -22.36
C SER A 30 -28.94 -6.71 -22.24
N PRO A 31 -29.74 -6.55 -23.32
CA PRO A 31 -30.96 -5.76 -23.28
C PRO A 31 -32.04 -6.39 -22.38
N LYS A 32 -31.89 -7.64 -21.95
CA LYS A 32 -32.77 -8.29 -21.00
C LYS A 32 -32.63 -7.73 -19.58
N LEU A 33 -31.45 -7.16 -19.25
CA LEU A 33 -31.18 -6.52 -17.96
C LEU A 33 -31.58 -5.05 -18.00
N ARG A 34 -32.66 -4.71 -17.29
CA ARG A 34 -33.11 -3.33 -17.16
C ARG A 34 -32.36 -2.63 -16.05
N LEU A 35 -31.84 -1.43 -16.33
CA LEU A 35 -31.08 -0.61 -15.42
C LEU A 35 -31.88 0.61 -14.97
N GLN A 36 -32.00 0.84 -13.67
CA GLN A 36 -32.61 2.04 -13.09
C GLN A 36 -31.67 3.22 -13.27
N ARG A 37 -31.84 3.96 -14.36
CA ARG A 37 -31.02 5.13 -14.69
C ARG A 37 -31.68 6.46 -14.37
N LYS A 38 -33.00 6.45 -14.13
CA LYS A 38 -33.72 7.67 -13.80
C LYS A 38 -33.28 8.19 -12.44
N ALA A 39 -32.93 9.47 -12.38
CA ALA A 39 -32.41 10.15 -11.21
C ALA A 39 -33.08 11.51 -11.08
N ALA A 40 -33.42 11.92 -9.86
CA ALA A 40 -33.92 13.27 -9.59
C ALA A 40 -32.79 14.29 -9.80
N ALA A 41 -33.04 15.31 -10.59
CA ALA A 41 -32.09 16.42 -10.83
C ALA A 41 -32.14 17.45 -9.69
N ASP A 42 -33.33 17.72 -9.17
CA ASP A 42 -33.55 18.67 -8.08
C ASP A 42 -33.82 17.92 -6.77
N ILE A 43 -32.90 18.06 -5.83
CA ILE A 43 -32.96 17.44 -4.49
C ILE A 43 -32.60 18.56 -3.50
N ASP A 44 -33.49 18.78 -2.53
CA ASP A 44 -33.22 19.77 -1.50
C ASP A 44 -31.96 19.43 -0.69
N PRO A 45 -31.23 20.44 -0.18
CA PRO A 45 -29.95 20.22 0.48
C PRO A 45 -30.02 19.31 1.71
N ILE A 46 -31.12 19.35 2.47
CA ILE A 46 -31.26 18.53 3.68
C ILE A 46 -31.44 17.06 3.29
N THR A 47 -32.33 16.77 2.36
CA THR A 47 -32.53 15.40 1.84
C THR A 47 -31.23 14.87 1.21
N TYR A 48 -30.49 15.70 0.45
CA TYR A 48 -29.20 15.31 -0.11
C TYR A 48 -28.23 14.86 0.99
N GLU A 49 -28.02 15.68 2.02
CA GLU A 49 -27.08 15.38 3.11
C GLU A 49 -27.51 14.14 3.91
N VAL A 50 -28.81 14.03 4.24
CA VAL A 50 -29.31 12.89 4.99
C VAL A 50 -29.12 11.58 4.22
N VAL A 51 -29.47 11.54 2.93
CA VAL A 51 -29.35 10.31 2.12
C VAL A 51 -27.88 10.00 1.83
N ARG A 52 -27.04 11.02 1.57
CA ARG A 52 -25.59 10.85 1.38
C ARG A 52 -24.92 10.23 2.60
N HIS A 53 -25.18 10.75 3.79
CA HIS A 53 -24.66 10.20 5.03
C HIS A 53 -25.24 8.81 5.34
N ALA A 54 -26.51 8.58 5.05
CA ALA A 54 -27.11 7.27 5.23
C ALA A 54 -26.43 6.20 4.33
N LEU A 55 -26.12 6.52 3.07
CA LEU A 55 -25.36 5.63 2.17
C LEU A 55 -23.96 5.34 2.71
N TRP A 56 -23.27 6.35 3.26
CA TRP A 56 -22.00 6.14 3.92
C TRP A 56 -22.11 5.18 5.11
N HIS A 57 -23.07 5.40 6.00
CA HIS A 57 -23.31 4.53 7.16
C HIS A 57 -23.74 3.11 6.77
N VAL A 58 -24.46 2.93 5.67
CA VAL A 58 -24.73 1.58 5.13
C VAL A 58 -23.43 0.85 4.85
N ASN A 59 -22.47 1.53 4.24
CA ASN A 59 -21.17 0.93 3.93
C ASN A 59 -20.34 0.63 5.20
N GLU A 60 -20.40 1.49 6.23
CA GLU A 60 -19.79 1.23 7.54
C GLU A 60 -20.43 0.05 8.26
N GLU A 61 -21.78 -0.02 8.30
CA GLU A 61 -22.53 -1.12 8.91
C GLU A 61 -22.22 -2.45 8.21
N HIS A 62 -22.06 -2.41 6.89
CA HIS A 62 -21.66 -3.55 6.07
C HIS A 62 -20.32 -4.14 6.55
N GLY A 63 -19.28 -3.33 6.61
CA GLY A 63 -17.94 -3.77 7.06
C GLY A 63 -17.94 -4.23 8.52
N ALA A 64 -18.63 -3.51 9.41
CA ALA A 64 -18.76 -3.89 10.81
C ALA A 64 -19.49 -5.22 11.00
N THR A 65 -20.47 -5.53 10.15
CA THR A 65 -21.17 -6.82 10.17
C THR A 65 -20.22 -7.96 9.83
N ILE A 66 -19.44 -7.82 8.76
CA ILE A 66 -18.43 -8.82 8.38
C ILE A 66 -17.43 -9.03 9.51
N GLN A 67 -16.85 -7.97 10.06
CA GLN A 67 -15.87 -8.05 11.14
C GLN A 67 -16.40 -8.78 12.38
N ARG A 68 -17.69 -8.61 12.73
CA ARG A 68 -18.30 -9.21 13.92
C ARG A 68 -18.67 -10.68 13.74
N VAL A 69 -18.94 -11.11 12.52
CA VAL A 69 -19.35 -12.48 12.22
C VAL A 69 -18.16 -13.35 11.85
N SER A 70 -17.14 -12.80 11.19
CA SER A 70 -15.92 -13.52 10.84
C SER A 70 -15.17 -13.98 12.08
N GLY A 71 -14.59 -15.18 12.03
CA GLY A 71 -13.68 -15.72 13.05
C GLY A 71 -12.20 -15.59 12.68
N SER A 72 -11.89 -15.06 11.51
CA SER A 72 -10.52 -14.92 11.03
C SER A 72 -9.78 -13.77 11.74
N PRO A 73 -8.58 -14.01 12.35
CA PRO A 73 -7.76 -12.94 12.93
C PRO A 73 -7.38 -11.86 11.92
N VAL A 74 -7.23 -12.23 10.64
CA VAL A 74 -6.92 -11.30 9.56
C VAL A 74 -8.09 -10.32 9.34
N ALA A 75 -9.33 -10.82 9.32
CA ALA A 75 -10.51 -9.97 9.25
C ALA A 75 -10.71 -9.10 10.50
N MET A 76 -10.43 -9.66 11.70
CA MET A 76 -10.70 -8.97 12.97
C MET A 76 -9.70 -7.86 13.30
N TYR A 77 -8.42 -8.05 12.99
CA TYR A 77 -7.33 -7.14 13.38
C TYR A 77 -6.72 -6.40 12.20
N ALA A 78 -6.31 -7.11 11.15
CA ALA A 78 -5.81 -6.47 9.95
C ALA A 78 -6.92 -5.73 9.20
N LEU A 79 -8.18 -6.06 9.48
CA LEU A 79 -9.35 -5.55 8.74
C LEU A 79 -9.18 -5.78 7.24
N ASP A 80 -8.71 -7.00 6.90
CA ASP A 80 -8.43 -7.42 5.53
C ASP A 80 -9.73 -7.77 4.80
N LEU A 81 -10.57 -6.79 4.73
CA LEU A 81 -11.87 -6.78 4.10
C LEU A 81 -12.16 -5.39 3.54
N ASN A 82 -13.10 -5.27 2.59
CA ASN A 82 -13.62 -3.94 2.28
C ASN A 82 -15.00 -4.01 1.62
N PRO A 83 -16.01 -3.30 2.15
CA PRO A 83 -17.31 -3.14 1.55
C PRO A 83 -17.33 -2.01 0.52
N SER A 84 -18.25 -2.08 -0.45
CA SER A 84 -18.44 -1.02 -1.44
C SER A 84 -19.91 -0.91 -1.88
N ILE A 85 -20.31 0.30 -2.29
CA ILE A 85 -21.56 0.59 -2.98
C ILE A 85 -21.22 1.15 -4.36
N LEU A 86 -21.75 0.54 -5.42
CA LEU A 86 -21.54 0.99 -6.79
C LEU A 86 -22.88 1.27 -7.48
N THR A 87 -22.86 2.14 -8.48
CA THR A 87 -24.03 2.42 -9.35
C THR A 87 -24.39 1.18 -10.16
N GLU A 88 -25.53 1.23 -10.86
CA GLU A 88 -26.01 0.16 -11.74
C GLU A 88 -25.03 -0.25 -12.85
N ASP A 89 -24.14 0.65 -13.24
CA ASP A 89 -23.13 0.44 -14.27
C ASP A 89 -21.68 0.33 -13.71
N GLY A 90 -21.56 0.19 -12.38
CA GLY A 90 -20.30 -0.14 -11.72
C GLY A 90 -19.37 1.04 -11.46
N GLU A 91 -19.89 2.27 -11.28
CA GLU A 91 -19.11 3.39 -10.73
C GLU A 91 -19.20 3.38 -9.20
N PHE A 92 -18.08 3.60 -8.50
CA PHE A 92 -18.08 3.68 -7.04
C PHE A 92 -18.87 4.88 -6.54
N VAL A 93 -19.87 4.62 -5.67
CA VAL A 93 -20.45 5.64 -4.82
C VAL A 93 -19.60 5.82 -3.57
N TYR A 94 -19.35 4.71 -2.88
CA TYR A 94 -18.46 4.64 -1.73
C TYR A 94 -17.75 3.29 -1.66
N PHE A 95 -16.55 3.28 -1.08
CA PHE A 95 -15.92 2.09 -0.54
C PHE A 95 -15.40 2.34 0.89
N GLY A 96 -15.15 1.28 1.64
CA GLY A 96 -14.83 1.37 3.07
C GLY A 96 -13.38 1.83 3.33
N PRO A 97 -13.10 2.27 4.56
CA PRO A 97 -11.77 2.66 4.99
C PRO A 97 -10.90 1.46 5.44
N TYR A 98 -11.32 0.25 5.12
CA TYR A 98 -10.62 -0.99 5.46
C TYR A 98 -9.43 -1.25 4.52
N MET A 99 -9.25 -2.45 3.98
CA MET A 99 -8.18 -2.74 3.02
C MET A 99 -8.49 -2.09 1.65
N GLN A 100 -7.98 -0.90 1.40
CA GLN A 100 -8.43 -0.04 0.30
C GLN A 100 -8.10 -0.55 -1.10
N TYR A 101 -7.00 -1.26 -1.33
CA TYR A 101 -6.72 -1.75 -2.66
C TYR A 101 -7.60 -2.94 -3.10
N MET A 102 -8.23 -3.65 -2.18
CA MET A 102 -9.26 -4.63 -2.53
C MET A 102 -10.47 -3.95 -3.15
N SER A 103 -10.92 -2.80 -2.62
CA SER A 103 -12.00 -2.02 -3.22
C SER A 103 -11.62 -1.45 -4.58
N GLY A 104 -10.37 -1.06 -4.74
CA GLY A 104 -9.87 -0.50 -5.99
C GLY A 104 -10.01 -1.41 -7.21
N VAL A 105 -10.45 -2.64 -7.01
CA VAL A 105 -10.62 -3.64 -8.07
C VAL A 105 -12.06 -4.16 -8.20
N THR A 106 -12.95 -3.86 -7.26
CA THR A 106 -14.32 -4.37 -7.26
C THR A 106 -15.16 -3.85 -8.43
N ASP A 107 -14.94 -2.60 -8.86
CA ASP A 107 -15.63 -2.06 -10.02
C ASP A 107 -15.30 -2.81 -11.32
N THR A 108 -14.09 -3.37 -11.43
CA THR A 108 -13.72 -4.19 -12.59
C THR A 108 -14.50 -5.50 -12.60
N GLN A 109 -14.70 -6.15 -11.46
CA GLN A 109 -15.52 -7.37 -11.36
C GLN A 109 -17.00 -7.11 -11.67
N VAL A 110 -17.57 -6.02 -11.14
CA VAL A 110 -18.95 -5.62 -11.46
C VAL A 110 -19.13 -5.38 -12.95
N LYS A 111 -18.19 -4.65 -13.58
CA LYS A 111 -18.20 -4.40 -15.02
C LYS A 111 -18.07 -5.68 -15.84
N TRP A 112 -17.20 -6.60 -15.38
CA TRP A 112 -17.06 -7.91 -16.01
C TRP A 112 -18.36 -8.73 -15.91
N ILE A 113 -19.04 -8.74 -14.74
CA ILE A 113 -20.35 -9.39 -14.56
C ILE A 113 -21.39 -8.80 -15.52
N LEU A 114 -21.43 -7.47 -15.64
CA LEU A 114 -22.35 -6.80 -16.57
C LEU A 114 -22.10 -7.21 -18.01
N GLU A 115 -20.86 -7.37 -18.45
CA GLU A 115 -20.53 -7.77 -19.82
C GLU A 115 -20.71 -9.26 -20.09
N TYR A 116 -20.26 -10.12 -19.18
CA TYR A 116 -20.14 -11.56 -19.44
C TYR A 116 -21.23 -12.41 -18.74
N ARG A 117 -22.02 -11.82 -17.83
CA ARG A 117 -23.06 -12.54 -17.09
C ARG A 117 -24.46 -11.95 -17.28
N SER A 118 -24.63 -10.78 -17.88
CA SER A 118 -25.94 -10.15 -18.03
C SER A 118 -26.90 -10.91 -18.96
N ASP A 119 -26.40 -11.72 -19.90
CA ASP A 119 -27.22 -12.60 -20.75
C ASP A 119 -27.28 -14.04 -20.23
N ASN A 120 -26.15 -14.64 -19.91
CA ASN A 120 -26.01 -16.01 -19.45
C ASN A 120 -25.01 -16.07 -18.27
N PRO A 121 -25.44 -16.46 -17.08
CA PRO A 121 -26.76 -16.99 -16.69
C PRO A 121 -27.85 -15.93 -16.48
N GLY A 122 -27.60 -14.68 -16.76
CA GLY A 122 -28.45 -13.54 -16.44
C GLY A 122 -28.21 -13.02 -15.01
N ILE A 123 -28.67 -11.79 -14.74
CA ILE A 123 -28.59 -11.14 -13.43
C ILE A 123 -30.00 -10.84 -12.99
N ARG A 124 -30.40 -11.32 -11.78
CA ARG A 124 -31.77 -11.23 -11.27
C ARG A 124 -31.80 -10.80 -9.82
N ASP A 125 -32.92 -10.35 -9.36
CA ASP A 125 -33.17 -10.07 -7.95
C ASP A 125 -32.95 -11.33 -7.09
N GLY A 126 -32.26 -11.19 -5.97
CA GLY A 126 -31.90 -12.29 -5.08
C GLY A 126 -30.66 -13.09 -5.51
N ASP A 127 -29.96 -12.71 -6.59
CA ASP A 127 -28.68 -13.32 -6.97
C ASP A 127 -27.51 -12.69 -6.17
N MET A 128 -26.44 -13.48 -5.98
CA MET A 128 -25.11 -12.97 -5.57
C MET A 128 -24.03 -13.75 -6.31
N PHE A 129 -22.94 -13.06 -6.63
CA PHE A 129 -21.79 -13.62 -7.34
C PHE A 129 -20.59 -13.73 -6.41
N LEU A 130 -19.94 -14.91 -6.42
CA LEU A 130 -18.65 -15.16 -5.78
C LEU A 130 -17.54 -15.06 -6.81
N ALA A 131 -16.42 -14.44 -6.48
CA ALA A 131 -15.25 -14.36 -7.36
C ALA A 131 -13.97 -14.13 -6.57
N ASN A 132 -12.85 -14.70 -7.07
CA ASN A 132 -11.52 -14.41 -6.55
C ASN A 132 -10.44 -14.43 -7.65
N ASP A 133 -10.84 -14.28 -8.91
CA ASP A 133 -9.92 -14.33 -10.04
C ASP A 133 -9.11 -13.03 -10.17
N PRO A 134 -7.76 -13.07 -9.99
CA PRO A 134 -6.91 -11.89 -10.07
C PRO A 134 -6.89 -11.21 -11.45
N TRP A 135 -7.15 -11.96 -12.52
CA TRP A 135 -7.25 -11.39 -13.88
C TRP A 135 -8.61 -10.80 -14.20
N VAL A 136 -9.58 -10.92 -13.29
CA VAL A 136 -10.88 -10.24 -13.39
C VAL A 136 -10.97 -9.08 -12.41
N GLY A 137 -10.33 -9.17 -11.24
CA GLY A 137 -10.41 -8.07 -10.29
C GLY A 137 -10.14 -8.45 -8.83
N ALA A 138 -9.58 -9.61 -8.52
CA ALA A 138 -9.03 -9.87 -7.18
C ALA A 138 -7.56 -9.42 -7.09
N ALA A 139 -7.04 -9.21 -5.90
CA ALA A 139 -5.63 -8.95 -5.71
C ALA A 139 -4.80 -10.24 -5.83
N HIS A 140 -5.24 -11.29 -5.15
CA HIS A 140 -4.78 -12.68 -5.28
C HIS A 140 -5.96 -13.62 -4.97
N GLN A 141 -5.76 -14.95 -5.07
CA GLN A 141 -6.89 -15.88 -4.93
C GLN A 141 -7.51 -15.91 -3.52
N GLN A 142 -6.78 -15.53 -2.48
CA GLN A 142 -7.32 -15.48 -1.12
C GLN A 142 -8.33 -14.35 -0.91
N ASP A 143 -8.33 -13.33 -1.76
CA ASP A 143 -9.24 -12.20 -1.68
C ASP A 143 -10.55 -12.51 -2.39
N VAL A 144 -11.52 -13.00 -1.63
CA VAL A 144 -12.82 -13.43 -2.18
C VAL A 144 -13.83 -12.30 -2.12
N MET A 145 -14.40 -11.99 -3.28
CA MET A 145 -15.46 -11.00 -3.44
C MET A 145 -16.82 -11.67 -3.37
N LEU A 146 -17.75 -11.06 -2.65
CA LEU A 146 -19.18 -11.32 -2.77
C LEU A 146 -19.85 -10.08 -3.33
N ILE A 147 -20.65 -10.24 -4.39
CA ILE A 147 -21.17 -9.15 -5.22
C ILE A 147 -22.66 -9.32 -5.37
N CYS A 148 -23.45 -8.43 -4.75
CA CYS A 148 -24.89 -8.48 -4.70
C CYS A 148 -25.53 -7.37 -5.54
N PRO A 149 -26.27 -7.69 -6.61
CA PRO A 149 -27.09 -6.74 -7.34
C PRO A 149 -28.34 -6.38 -6.52
N VAL A 150 -28.60 -5.09 -6.38
CA VAL A 150 -29.79 -4.56 -5.70
C VAL A 150 -30.82 -4.16 -6.74
N PHE A 151 -32.00 -4.81 -6.72
CA PHE A 151 -33.08 -4.54 -7.65
C PHE A 151 -34.20 -3.73 -6.99
N TRP A 152 -34.80 -2.85 -7.76
CA TRP A 152 -36.04 -2.17 -7.40
C TRP A 152 -37.07 -2.32 -8.50
N LYS A 153 -38.19 -2.99 -8.17
CA LYS A 153 -39.28 -3.25 -9.11
C LYS A 153 -38.87 -3.85 -10.46
N GLY A 154 -37.88 -4.79 -10.41
CA GLY A 154 -37.37 -5.50 -11.57
C GLY A 154 -36.37 -4.74 -12.42
N GLU A 155 -35.80 -3.63 -11.94
CA GLU A 155 -34.68 -2.92 -12.52
C GLU A 155 -33.50 -2.95 -11.58
N LEU A 156 -32.28 -3.18 -12.12
CA LEU A 156 -31.04 -3.14 -11.36
C LEU A 156 -30.77 -1.69 -10.93
N PHE A 157 -30.79 -1.48 -9.61
CA PHE A 157 -30.63 -0.16 -9.02
C PHE A 157 -29.18 0.17 -8.73
N CYS A 158 -28.46 -0.72 -8.06
CA CYS A 158 -27.05 -0.54 -7.69
C CYS A 158 -26.45 -1.90 -7.32
N TRP A 159 -25.17 -1.87 -6.90
CA TRP A 159 -24.49 -3.04 -6.35
C TRP A 159 -24.03 -2.73 -4.94
N VAL A 160 -24.15 -3.71 -4.04
CA VAL A 160 -23.43 -3.77 -2.79
C VAL A 160 -22.46 -4.93 -2.86
N THR A 161 -21.24 -4.73 -2.41
CA THR A 161 -20.19 -5.73 -2.60
C THR A 161 -19.26 -5.70 -1.42
N ASN A 162 -18.63 -6.82 -1.12
CA ASN A 162 -17.55 -6.87 -0.18
C ASN A 162 -16.43 -7.77 -0.68
N CYS A 163 -15.23 -7.54 -0.17
CA CYS A 163 -14.09 -8.43 -0.28
C CYS A 163 -13.67 -8.86 1.11
N LEU A 164 -13.25 -10.10 1.27
CA LEU A 164 -12.70 -10.63 2.51
C LEU A 164 -11.57 -11.62 2.19
N HIS A 165 -10.41 -11.38 2.80
CA HIS A 165 -9.29 -12.32 2.74
C HIS A 165 -9.63 -13.60 3.49
N GLN A 166 -9.56 -14.74 2.80
CA GLN A 166 -9.92 -16.05 3.33
C GLN A 166 -8.74 -16.72 4.03
N TYR A 167 -9.05 -17.53 5.02
CA TYR A 167 -8.06 -18.22 5.85
C TYR A 167 -7.18 -19.22 5.04
N ASP A 168 -7.79 -20.02 4.17
CA ASP A 168 -7.11 -20.99 3.31
C ASP A 168 -8.02 -21.39 2.14
N LEU A 169 -7.52 -21.37 0.93
CA LEU A 169 -8.24 -21.78 -0.28
C LEU A 169 -7.44 -22.81 -1.10
N GLY A 170 -6.54 -23.57 -0.44
CA GLY A 170 -5.72 -24.59 -1.09
C GLY A 170 -4.36 -24.08 -1.56
N GLY A 171 -3.87 -24.62 -2.67
CA GLY A 171 -2.52 -24.37 -3.16
C GLY A 171 -1.46 -25.22 -2.47
N ILE A 172 -0.20 -25.04 -2.86
CA ILE A 172 0.93 -25.86 -2.42
C ILE A 172 1.35 -25.59 -0.96
N THR A 173 0.95 -24.46 -0.37
CA THR A 173 1.30 -24.09 1.01
C THR A 173 0.03 -23.88 1.84
N PRO A 174 -0.07 -24.38 3.09
CA PRO A 174 -1.13 -24.00 4.02
C PRO A 174 -1.22 -22.48 4.21
N SER A 175 -2.41 -21.96 4.46
CA SER A 175 -2.78 -20.53 4.41
C SER A 175 -2.79 -19.91 3.01
N SER A 176 -2.55 -20.71 1.95
CA SER A 176 -2.55 -20.31 0.54
C SER A 176 -1.54 -19.21 0.15
N PHE A 177 -0.61 -18.83 1.04
CA PHE A 177 0.53 -17.99 0.69
C PHE A 177 1.65 -18.86 0.08
N CYS A 178 1.54 -19.14 -1.20
CA CYS A 178 2.42 -20.03 -1.95
C CYS A 178 3.67 -19.28 -2.44
N GLY A 179 4.61 -18.99 -1.54
CA GLY A 179 5.78 -18.14 -1.83
C GLY A 179 6.76 -18.72 -2.86
N SER A 180 6.72 -20.04 -3.09
CA SER A 180 7.51 -20.75 -4.10
C SER A 180 6.73 -21.10 -5.37
N ALA A 181 5.44 -20.72 -5.47
CA ALA A 181 4.65 -21.00 -6.67
C ALA A 181 5.23 -20.30 -7.91
N GLU A 182 5.32 -21.02 -9.01
CA GLU A 182 5.79 -20.50 -10.30
C GLU A 182 4.63 -20.09 -11.21
N SER A 183 3.42 -20.56 -10.92
CA SER A 183 2.22 -20.28 -11.68
C SER A 183 0.96 -20.24 -10.83
N ALA A 184 -0.08 -19.58 -11.34
CA ALA A 184 -1.40 -19.51 -10.70
C ALA A 184 -2.06 -20.89 -10.49
N PHE A 185 -1.59 -21.93 -11.18
CA PHE A 185 -2.09 -23.32 -11.01
C PHE A 185 -1.59 -24.00 -9.74
N GLU A 186 -0.55 -23.45 -9.12
CA GLU A 186 0.00 -23.94 -7.86
C GLU A 186 -0.56 -23.21 -6.64
N GLU A 187 -1.36 -22.18 -6.88
CA GLU A 187 -2.03 -21.39 -5.87
C GLU A 187 -3.40 -21.96 -5.51
N GLY A 188 -4.17 -21.28 -4.69
CA GLY A 188 -5.53 -21.67 -4.35
C GLY A 188 -6.48 -21.70 -5.55
N ILE A 189 -7.72 -22.11 -5.29
CA ILE A 189 -8.76 -22.11 -6.32
C ILE A 189 -8.94 -20.73 -6.93
N CYS A 190 -9.01 -20.66 -8.27
CA CYS A 190 -9.27 -19.42 -9.01
C CYS A 190 -10.70 -19.47 -9.59
N ILE A 191 -11.58 -18.61 -9.10
CA ILE A 191 -13.01 -18.60 -9.44
C ILE A 191 -13.34 -17.28 -10.14
N PRO A 192 -13.65 -17.29 -11.45
CA PRO A 192 -14.25 -16.13 -12.10
C PRO A 192 -15.66 -15.90 -11.54
N PRO A 193 -16.27 -14.70 -11.72
CA PRO A 193 -17.60 -14.44 -11.15
C PRO A 193 -18.63 -15.50 -11.50
N VAL A 194 -19.09 -16.27 -10.47
CA VAL A 194 -20.12 -17.31 -10.57
C VAL A 194 -21.25 -17.02 -9.60
N LYS A 195 -22.47 -17.41 -9.94
CA LYS A 195 -23.61 -17.30 -9.00
C LYS A 195 -23.42 -18.30 -7.87
N ILE A 196 -23.26 -17.81 -6.64
CA ILE A 196 -23.26 -18.61 -5.41
C ILE A 196 -24.63 -18.56 -4.72
N VAL A 197 -25.38 -17.46 -4.92
CA VAL A 197 -26.78 -17.35 -4.52
C VAL A 197 -27.61 -17.09 -5.77
N GLU A 198 -28.71 -17.81 -5.92
CA GLU A 198 -29.67 -17.65 -7.01
C GLU A 198 -31.09 -17.57 -6.45
N GLY A 199 -31.76 -16.44 -6.68
CA GLY A 199 -33.11 -16.23 -6.16
C GLY A 199 -33.26 -16.30 -4.63
N ASN A 200 -32.25 -15.79 -3.89
CA ASN A 200 -32.08 -15.85 -2.43
C ASN A 200 -31.78 -17.25 -1.86
N GLU A 201 -31.47 -18.23 -2.69
CA GLU A 201 -31.05 -19.56 -2.24
C GLU A 201 -29.59 -19.81 -2.56
N ILE A 202 -28.83 -20.34 -1.60
CA ILE A 202 -27.42 -20.71 -1.81
C ILE A 202 -27.37 -21.92 -2.72
N ARG A 203 -26.60 -21.83 -3.77
CA ARG A 203 -26.27 -22.95 -4.66
C ARG A 203 -25.29 -23.90 -3.96
N ARG A 204 -25.80 -25.00 -3.47
CA ARG A 204 -25.02 -26.01 -2.72
C ARG A 204 -23.87 -26.58 -3.52
N ASP A 205 -24.04 -26.78 -4.82
CA ASP A 205 -23.00 -27.30 -5.71
C ASP A 205 -21.78 -26.37 -5.80
N ILE A 206 -22.01 -25.07 -5.81
CA ILE A 206 -20.94 -24.05 -5.82
C ILE A 206 -20.35 -23.86 -4.42
N GLU A 207 -21.18 -23.82 -3.39
CA GLU A 207 -20.72 -23.75 -1.99
C GLU A 207 -19.82 -24.94 -1.66
N GLU A 208 -20.23 -26.18 -1.98
CA GLU A 208 -19.44 -27.37 -1.74
C GLU A 208 -18.11 -27.34 -2.52
N LEU A 209 -18.12 -26.90 -3.77
CA LEU A 209 -16.91 -26.73 -4.58
C LEU A 209 -15.93 -25.75 -3.90
N TYR A 210 -16.45 -24.61 -3.44
CA TYR A 210 -15.69 -23.58 -2.78
C TYR A 210 -15.10 -24.06 -1.44
N LEU A 211 -15.91 -24.65 -0.56
CA LEU A 211 -15.48 -25.09 0.76
C LEU A 211 -14.51 -26.29 0.69
N ARG A 212 -14.68 -27.20 -0.27
CA ARG A 212 -13.76 -28.34 -0.47
C ARG A 212 -12.38 -27.94 -0.98
N SER A 213 -12.23 -26.70 -1.47
CA SER A 213 -10.92 -26.18 -1.88
C SER A 213 -10.05 -25.77 -0.69
N SER A 214 -10.63 -25.70 0.51
CA SER A 214 -9.95 -25.26 1.74
C SER A 214 -9.50 -26.44 2.61
N ARG A 215 -8.37 -26.28 3.31
CA ARG A 215 -7.93 -27.17 4.40
C ARG A 215 -8.66 -26.90 5.71
N LYS A 216 -9.35 -25.74 5.82
CA LYS A 216 -10.15 -25.30 6.98
C LYS A 216 -11.54 -24.86 6.53
N PRO A 217 -12.37 -25.79 6.01
CA PRO A 217 -13.66 -25.47 5.41
C PRO A 217 -14.64 -24.78 6.39
N GLU A 218 -14.55 -25.07 7.69
CA GLU A 218 -15.40 -24.46 8.71
C GLU A 218 -15.12 -22.97 8.86
N ALA A 219 -13.82 -22.57 8.87
CA ALA A 219 -13.41 -21.18 8.96
C ALA A 219 -13.84 -20.40 7.71
N VAL A 220 -13.63 -20.98 6.52
CA VAL A 220 -14.03 -20.38 5.25
C VAL A 220 -15.58 -20.29 5.16
N ALA A 221 -16.31 -21.29 5.67
CA ALA A 221 -17.77 -21.25 5.73
C ALA A 221 -18.26 -20.11 6.63
N LEU A 222 -17.62 -19.89 7.77
CA LEU A 222 -17.96 -18.78 8.68
C LEU A 222 -17.72 -17.42 8.01
N ASP A 223 -16.56 -17.25 7.35
CA ASP A 223 -16.21 -16.04 6.62
C ASP A 223 -17.17 -15.78 5.45
N PHE A 224 -17.56 -16.83 4.72
CA PHE A 224 -18.60 -16.72 3.67
C PHE A 224 -19.95 -16.29 4.25
N ARG A 225 -20.36 -16.81 5.43
CA ARG A 225 -21.59 -16.35 6.11
C ARG A 225 -21.47 -14.90 6.58
N ALA A 226 -20.28 -14.46 6.99
CA ALA A 226 -20.01 -13.06 7.33
C ALA A 226 -20.20 -12.13 6.12
N GLN A 227 -19.66 -12.52 4.95
CA GLN A 227 -19.84 -11.78 3.69
C GLN A 227 -21.31 -11.71 3.28
N LEU A 228 -22.06 -12.83 3.35
CA LEU A 228 -23.49 -12.88 3.06
C LEU A 228 -24.29 -11.95 3.99
N ALA A 229 -24.02 -12.01 5.30
CA ALA A 229 -24.70 -11.16 6.28
C ALA A 229 -24.43 -9.68 6.01
N GLY A 230 -23.22 -9.33 5.63
CA GLY A 230 -22.81 -7.97 5.24
C GLY A 230 -23.59 -7.47 4.03
N ASP A 231 -23.56 -8.22 2.92
CA ASP A 231 -24.28 -7.85 1.68
C ASP A 231 -25.80 -7.77 1.88
N ILE A 232 -26.40 -8.70 2.62
CA ILE A 232 -27.84 -8.68 2.94
C ILE A 232 -28.16 -7.43 3.74
N THR A 233 -27.39 -7.12 4.78
CA THR A 233 -27.57 -5.91 5.59
C THR A 233 -27.50 -4.65 4.72
N ALA A 234 -26.47 -4.52 3.91
CA ALA A 234 -26.29 -3.37 3.02
C ALA A 234 -27.43 -3.24 1.99
N ARG A 235 -27.82 -4.34 1.34
CA ARG A 235 -28.94 -4.40 0.41
C ARG A 235 -30.23 -3.91 1.05
N ASP A 236 -30.58 -4.46 2.21
CA ASP A 236 -31.85 -4.16 2.90
C ASP A 236 -31.87 -2.69 3.37
N ARG A 237 -30.73 -2.13 3.81
CA ARG A 237 -30.61 -0.70 4.14
C ARG A 237 -30.79 0.20 2.92
N VAL A 238 -30.19 -0.15 1.77
CA VAL A 238 -30.38 0.60 0.52
C VAL A 238 -31.85 0.53 0.09
N LEU A 239 -32.50 -0.64 0.13
CA LEU A 239 -33.89 -0.79 -0.18
C LEU A 239 -34.80 0.03 0.76
N ALA A 240 -34.47 0.10 2.06
CA ALA A 240 -35.20 0.95 3.01
C ALA A 240 -35.06 2.44 2.67
N LEU A 241 -33.88 2.89 2.24
CA LEU A 241 -33.69 4.28 1.75
C LEU A 241 -34.53 4.56 0.50
N ILE A 242 -34.56 3.62 -0.45
CA ILE A 242 -35.40 3.73 -1.66
C ILE A 242 -36.87 3.80 -1.30
N GLY A 243 -37.32 2.95 -0.34
CA GLY A 243 -38.70 2.93 0.14
C GLY A 243 -39.13 4.24 0.80
N ARG A 244 -38.17 4.92 1.51
CA ARG A 244 -38.45 6.16 2.23
C ARG A 244 -38.38 7.41 1.34
N TYR A 245 -37.41 7.51 0.44
CA TYR A 245 -37.11 8.71 -0.34
C TYR A 245 -37.50 8.58 -1.83
N GLY A 246 -37.79 7.39 -2.28
CA GLY A 246 -38.04 7.06 -3.68
C GLY A 246 -36.75 6.76 -4.46
N PRO A 247 -36.83 5.90 -5.51
CA PRO A 247 -35.66 5.46 -6.28
C PRO A 247 -35.00 6.61 -7.00
N ASP A 248 -35.75 7.55 -7.57
CA ASP A 248 -35.20 8.67 -8.34
C ASP A 248 -34.36 9.61 -7.44
N VAL A 249 -34.76 9.84 -6.19
CA VAL A 249 -34.05 10.68 -5.22
C VAL A 249 -32.75 9.99 -4.78
N VAL A 250 -32.83 8.73 -4.35
CA VAL A 250 -31.62 8.00 -3.91
C VAL A 250 -30.60 7.89 -5.06
N LYS A 251 -31.06 7.59 -6.28
CA LYS A 251 -30.21 7.58 -7.48
C LYS A 251 -29.61 8.96 -7.78
N GLY A 252 -30.39 10.02 -7.63
CA GLY A 252 -29.93 11.39 -7.81
C GLY A 252 -28.84 11.77 -6.80
N VAL A 253 -28.97 11.34 -5.54
CA VAL A 253 -27.92 11.52 -4.52
C VAL A 253 -26.65 10.77 -4.90
N MET A 254 -26.74 9.49 -5.29
CA MET A 254 -25.56 8.72 -5.73
C MET A 254 -24.81 9.41 -6.86
N ARG A 255 -25.51 9.89 -7.89
CA ARG A 255 -24.89 10.62 -9.00
C ARG A 255 -24.26 11.94 -8.55
N ARG A 256 -25.00 12.71 -7.74
CA ARG A 256 -24.50 13.99 -7.23
C ARG A 256 -23.27 13.83 -6.32
N VAL A 257 -23.16 12.75 -5.56
CA VAL A 257 -21.95 12.42 -4.79
C VAL A 257 -20.76 12.25 -5.73
N ILE A 258 -20.91 11.48 -6.81
CA ILE A 258 -19.84 11.27 -7.81
C ILE A 258 -19.48 12.57 -8.52
N ASP A 259 -20.47 13.35 -8.96
CA ASP A 259 -20.26 14.61 -9.67
C ASP A 259 -19.59 15.68 -8.79
N ASN A 260 -19.96 15.74 -7.49
CA ASN A 260 -19.29 16.60 -6.52
C ASN A 260 -17.83 16.19 -6.30
N ALA A 261 -17.57 14.88 -6.22
CA ALA A 261 -16.21 14.35 -6.11
C ALA A 261 -15.38 14.68 -7.35
N GLU A 262 -15.96 14.54 -8.56
CA GLU A 262 -15.33 14.96 -9.81
C GLU A 262 -14.99 16.46 -9.79
N ALA A 263 -15.94 17.31 -9.43
CA ALA A 263 -15.74 18.75 -9.38
C ALA A 263 -14.64 19.16 -8.38
N ALA A 264 -14.59 18.53 -7.21
CA ALA A 264 -13.56 18.74 -6.20
C ALA A 264 -12.17 18.30 -6.70
N PHE A 265 -12.09 17.13 -7.33
CA PHE A 265 -10.86 16.62 -7.93
C PHE A 265 -10.34 17.55 -9.05
N LEU A 266 -11.20 17.95 -9.97
CA LEU A 266 -10.84 18.88 -11.05
C LEU A 266 -10.39 20.24 -10.54
N LYS A 267 -11.02 20.76 -9.46
CA LYS A 267 -10.59 21.99 -8.80
C LYS A 267 -9.15 21.91 -8.30
N LYS A 268 -8.78 20.76 -7.69
CA LYS A 268 -7.40 20.50 -7.24
C LYS A 268 -6.44 20.41 -8.42
N LEU A 269 -6.75 19.61 -9.45
CA LEU A 269 -5.87 19.42 -10.61
C LEU A 269 -5.60 20.70 -11.40
N LYS A 270 -6.57 21.63 -11.49
CA LYS A 270 -6.41 22.90 -12.19
C LYS A 270 -5.36 23.80 -11.54
N ARG A 271 -5.08 23.62 -10.26
CA ARG A 271 -4.09 24.40 -9.48
C ARG A 271 -2.67 23.86 -9.65
N LEU A 272 -2.53 22.58 -10.01
CA LEU A 272 -1.25 21.88 -10.11
C LEU A 272 -0.59 22.11 -11.47
N PRO A 273 0.76 22.15 -11.54
CA PRO A 273 1.49 22.29 -12.81
C PRO A 273 1.32 21.05 -13.68
N ASP A 274 1.45 21.23 -14.99
CA ASP A 274 1.62 20.12 -15.91
C ASP A 274 3.06 19.60 -15.84
N GLY A 275 3.21 18.28 -15.87
CA GLY A 275 4.52 17.67 -15.67
C GLY A 275 4.51 16.14 -15.68
N VAL A 276 5.70 15.60 -15.46
CA VAL A 276 5.94 14.16 -15.31
C VAL A 276 6.73 13.95 -14.03
N TRP A 277 6.24 13.05 -13.19
CA TRP A 277 6.89 12.63 -11.95
C TRP A 277 7.19 11.14 -12.05
N ARG A 278 8.43 10.76 -11.72
CA ARG A 278 8.90 9.38 -11.81
C ARG A 278 9.45 8.94 -10.47
N GLU A 279 9.11 7.73 -10.09
CA GLU A 279 9.60 7.10 -8.87
C GLU A 279 10.09 5.68 -9.17
N ARG A 280 11.05 5.24 -8.37
CA ARG A 280 11.68 3.93 -8.48
C ARG A 280 11.78 3.28 -7.12
N SER A 281 11.40 2.00 -7.07
CA SER A 281 11.55 1.14 -5.90
C SER A 281 12.10 -0.22 -6.31
N TYR A 282 12.39 -1.08 -5.35
CA TYR A 282 12.98 -2.41 -5.61
C TYR A 282 12.30 -3.45 -4.76
N VAL A 283 12.19 -4.64 -5.32
CA VAL A 283 11.81 -5.87 -4.63
C VAL A 283 13.00 -6.82 -4.69
N GLU A 284 13.23 -7.55 -3.63
CA GLU A 284 14.34 -8.49 -3.48
C GLU A 284 13.86 -9.92 -3.50
N CYS A 285 14.61 -10.82 -4.12
CA CYS A 285 14.45 -12.26 -3.98
C CYS A 285 13.03 -12.76 -4.35
N CYS A 286 12.78 -13.05 -5.61
CA CYS A 286 11.46 -13.49 -6.09
C CYS A 286 11.10 -14.94 -5.70
N ARG A 287 12.06 -15.75 -5.25
CA ARG A 287 11.89 -17.17 -4.86
C ARG A 287 13.00 -17.59 -3.89
N PRO A 288 12.85 -18.75 -3.20
CA PRO A 288 13.92 -19.31 -2.36
C PRO A 288 15.26 -19.41 -3.10
N GLY A 289 16.33 -18.94 -2.46
CA GLY A 289 17.69 -18.96 -3.02
C GLY A 289 18.00 -17.92 -4.08
N ASP A 290 17.03 -17.12 -4.51
CA ASP A 290 17.26 -15.97 -5.39
C ASP A 290 17.93 -14.81 -4.62
N ARG A 291 18.90 -14.16 -5.28
CA ARG A 291 19.64 -13.01 -4.74
C ARG A 291 19.50 -11.77 -5.63
N GLY A 292 18.57 -11.80 -6.56
CA GLY A 292 18.29 -10.72 -7.49
C GLY A 292 17.50 -9.57 -6.87
N THR A 293 17.54 -8.41 -7.54
CA THR A 293 16.71 -7.24 -7.23
C THR A 293 15.89 -6.84 -8.46
N TYR A 294 14.62 -6.57 -8.25
CA TYR A 294 13.63 -6.30 -9.29
C TYR A 294 13.17 -4.84 -9.18
N CYS A 295 13.46 -4.05 -10.21
CA CYS A 295 13.08 -2.65 -10.25
C CYS A 295 11.57 -2.51 -10.50
N VAL A 296 10.93 -1.64 -9.73
CA VAL A 296 9.54 -1.23 -9.91
C VAL A 296 9.51 0.27 -10.22
N MET A 297 9.03 0.62 -11.39
CA MET A 297 8.93 1.99 -11.86
C MET A 297 7.47 2.47 -11.85
N LEU A 298 7.30 3.75 -11.55
CA LEU A 298 6.06 4.47 -11.78
C LEU A 298 6.35 5.80 -12.44
N THR A 299 5.61 6.11 -13.48
CA THR A 299 5.56 7.43 -14.11
C THR A 299 4.15 7.98 -13.98
N LEU A 300 4.02 9.15 -13.35
CA LEU A 300 2.80 9.95 -13.31
C LEU A 300 2.95 11.10 -14.28
N ARG A 301 2.10 11.16 -15.29
CA ARG A 301 1.99 12.29 -16.23
C ARG A 301 0.71 13.06 -15.97
N LYS A 302 0.83 14.37 -15.78
CA LYS A 302 -0.31 15.28 -15.68
C LYS A 302 -0.32 16.27 -16.83
N THR A 303 -1.44 16.37 -17.52
CA THR A 303 -1.67 17.36 -18.60
C THR A 303 -3.08 17.91 -18.45
N GLY A 304 -3.20 19.20 -18.19
CA GLY A 304 -4.48 19.85 -17.91
C GLY A 304 -5.17 19.24 -16.69
N THR A 305 -6.27 18.54 -16.91
CA THR A 305 -7.05 17.84 -15.89
C THR A 305 -6.98 16.31 -16.04
N LYS A 306 -6.03 15.78 -16.81
CA LYS A 306 -5.84 14.36 -17.02
C LYS A 306 -4.59 13.89 -16.26
N LEU A 307 -4.70 12.74 -15.61
CA LEU A 307 -3.59 11.97 -15.05
C LEU A 307 -3.41 10.66 -15.83
N VAL A 308 -2.17 10.29 -16.11
CA VAL A 308 -1.82 9.00 -16.71
C VAL A 308 -0.76 8.35 -15.82
N PHE A 309 -0.98 7.11 -15.43
CA PHE A 309 -0.02 6.30 -14.70
C PHE A 309 0.54 5.23 -15.61
N GLU A 310 1.86 5.13 -15.67
CA GLU A 310 2.64 4.21 -16.50
C GLU A 310 3.64 3.45 -15.61
N ASN A 311 4.03 2.23 -15.99
CA ASN A 311 5.02 1.43 -15.26
C ASN A 311 6.20 0.99 -16.14
N GLU A 312 6.43 1.66 -17.26
CA GLU A 312 7.56 1.38 -18.15
C GLU A 312 8.89 1.39 -17.38
N GLY A 313 9.75 0.41 -17.62
CA GLY A 313 11.01 0.21 -16.90
C GLY A 313 10.89 -0.67 -15.66
N THR A 314 9.69 -1.15 -15.32
CA THR A 314 9.51 -2.19 -14.30
C THR A 314 10.07 -3.52 -14.81
N ALA A 315 10.73 -4.27 -13.90
CA ALA A 315 11.29 -5.59 -14.20
C ALA A 315 10.21 -6.57 -14.73
N PRO A 316 10.59 -7.57 -15.53
CA PRO A 316 9.68 -8.64 -15.95
C PRO A 316 9.05 -9.37 -14.75
N GLN A 317 7.89 -9.98 -14.97
CA GLN A 317 7.23 -10.83 -13.97
C GLN A 317 8.17 -11.94 -13.49
N ALA A 318 8.14 -12.24 -12.17
CA ALA A 318 9.06 -13.18 -11.55
C ALA A 318 8.48 -13.80 -10.26
N GLY A 319 8.66 -15.09 -10.08
CA GLY A 319 8.26 -15.82 -8.88
C GLY A 319 6.79 -15.64 -8.50
N ALA A 320 6.49 -15.73 -7.21
CA ALA A 320 5.12 -15.64 -6.66
C ALA A 320 4.70 -14.22 -6.22
N MET A 321 5.45 -13.19 -6.62
CA MET A 321 5.31 -11.83 -6.08
C MET A 321 4.54 -10.87 -6.99
N ASN A 322 4.14 -11.31 -8.18
CA ASN A 322 3.59 -10.43 -9.20
C ASN A 322 2.20 -9.91 -8.83
N ALA A 323 1.83 -8.77 -9.39
CA ALA A 323 0.45 -8.28 -9.39
C ALA A 323 -0.11 -8.24 -10.81
N THR A 324 -1.43 -8.34 -10.92
CA THR A 324 -2.15 -8.15 -12.18
C THR A 324 -2.42 -6.66 -12.44
N TYR A 325 -2.97 -6.34 -13.60
CA TYR A 325 -3.48 -5.00 -13.92
C TYR A 325 -4.40 -4.45 -12.80
N SER A 326 -5.33 -5.27 -12.32
CA SER A 326 -6.26 -4.87 -11.25
C SER A 326 -5.53 -4.56 -9.95
N GLY A 327 -4.58 -5.41 -9.55
CA GLY A 327 -3.77 -5.19 -8.34
C GLY A 327 -2.95 -3.91 -8.41
N TRP A 328 -2.25 -3.66 -9.53
CA TRP A 328 -1.48 -2.44 -9.74
C TRP A 328 -2.37 -1.18 -9.72
N ARG A 329 -3.51 -1.22 -10.43
CA ARG A 329 -4.52 -0.15 -10.42
C ARG A 329 -5.03 0.11 -9.01
N GLY A 330 -5.39 -0.94 -8.28
CA GLY A 330 -5.86 -0.85 -6.89
C GLY A 330 -4.85 -0.15 -5.98
N SER A 331 -3.57 -0.46 -6.12
CA SER A 331 -2.50 0.18 -5.35
C SER A 331 -2.41 1.69 -5.61
N ILE A 332 -2.47 2.11 -6.88
CA ILE A 332 -2.44 3.54 -7.24
C ILE A 332 -3.70 4.25 -6.72
N MET A 333 -4.85 3.58 -6.77
CA MET A 333 -6.12 4.14 -6.29
C MET A 333 -6.09 4.48 -4.80
N VAL A 334 -5.36 3.71 -3.98
CA VAL A 334 -5.17 4.07 -2.55
C VAL A 334 -4.51 5.43 -2.41
N ALA A 335 -3.41 5.67 -3.13
CA ALA A 335 -2.71 6.94 -3.08
C ALA A 335 -3.56 8.11 -3.62
N LEU A 336 -4.25 7.92 -4.74
CA LEU A 336 -5.19 8.90 -5.30
C LEU A 336 -6.28 9.27 -4.30
N ASN A 337 -6.86 8.24 -3.67
CA ASN A 337 -7.95 8.41 -2.74
C ASN A 337 -7.54 9.23 -1.53
N GLN A 338 -6.42 8.86 -0.90
CA GLN A 338 -5.97 9.50 0.32
C GLN A 338 -5.39 10.91 0.10
N LEU A 339 -4.74 11.17 -1.03
CA LEU A 339 -4.13 12.47 -1.30
C LEU A 339 -5.05 13.46 -2.02
N LEU A 340 -6.00 12.98 -2.85
CA LEU A 340 -6.79 13.86 -3.71
C LEU A 340 -8.31 13.73 -3.52
N CYS A 341 -8.82 12.64 -2.90
CA CYS A 341 -10.26 12.38 -2.77
C CYS A 341 -10.75 12.27 -1.32
N TRP A 342 -9.88 12.40 -0.31
CA TRP A 342 -10.20 12.21 1.10
C TRP A 342 -11.36 13.10 1.61
N ASP A 343 -11.45 14.33 1.09
CA ASP A 343 -12.48 15.33 1.41
C ASP A 343 -13.87 15.01 0.81
N GLN A 344 -13.97 13.92 0.02
CA GLN A 344 -15.20 13.47 -0.62
C GLN A 344 -15.64 12.08 -0.13
N TYR A 345 -15.35 11.75 1.12
CA TYR A 345 -15.69 10.46 1.75
C TYR A 345 -15.26 9.25 0.92
N PHE A 346 -14.05 9.31 0.36
CA PHE A 346 -13.50 8.25 -0.48
C PHE A 346 -14.32 7.92 -1.74
N CYS A 347 -15.11 8.85 -2.26
CA CYS A 347 -15.75 8.72 -3.56
C CYS A 347 -14.73 8.97 -4.67
N ILE A 348 -14.11 7.91 -5.17
CA ILE A 348 -13.05 7.99 -6.18
C ILE A 348 -13.58 7.99 -7.62
N ALA A 349 -14.84 7.60 -7.88
CA ALA A 349 -15.36 7.43 -9.24
C ALA A 349 -15.25 8.69 -10.08
N GLY A 350 -15.55 9.87 -9.49
CA GLY A 350 -15.40 11.14 -10.18
C GLY A 350 -13.97 11.41 -10.64
N ALA A 351 -12.97 11.05 -9.81
CA ALA A 351 -11.56 11.16 -10.18
C ALA A 351 -11.17 10.18 -11.30
N LEU A 352 -11.67 8.93 -11.25
CA LEU A 352 -11.36 7.89 -12.24
C LEU A 352 -11.79 8.24 -13.67
N ARG A 353 -12.73 9.14 -13.86
CA ARG A 353 -13.11 9.67 -15.19
C ARG A 353 -11.97 10.46 -15.86
N HIS A 354 -10.99 10.92 -15.07
CA HIS A 354 -9.85 11.75 -15.49
C HIS A 354 -8.50 11.05 -15.32
N VAL A 355 -8.50 9.78 -14.90
CA VAL A 355 -7.32 8.97 -14.68
C VAL A 355 -7.26 7.84 -15.71
N GLU A 356 -6.11 7.69 -16.33
CA GLU A 356 -5.79 6.59 -17.23
C GLU A 356 -4.66 5.74 -16.63
N PHE A 357 -4.81 4.43 -16.74
CA PHE A 357 -3.80 3.46 -16.34
C PHE A 357 -3.28 2.82 -17.62
N ASP A 358 -2.00 3.05 -17.91
CA ASP A 358 -1.32 2.57 -19.12
C ASP A 358 -0.11 1.70 -18.74
N PRO A 359 -0.34 0.44 -18.32
CA PRO A 359 0.73 -0.45 -17.91
C PRO A 359 1.40 -1.15 -19.09
N THR A 360 2.65 -1.54 -18.90
CA THR A 360 3.38 -2.49 -19.74
C THR A 360 3.07 -3.92 -19.30
N PRO A 361 2.37 -4.74 -20.10
CA PRO A 361 2.04 -6.12 -19.73
C PRO A 361 3.29 -7.01 -19.63
N GLY A 362 3.21 -8.05 -18.77
CA GLY A 362 4.32 -8.98 -18.55
C GLY A 362 5.39 -8.45 -17.60
N THR A 363 5.12 -7.33 -16.95
CA THR A 363 5.96 -6.77 -15.90
C THR A 363 5.54 -7.28 -14.52
N PHE A 364 6.41 -7.09 -13.52
CA PHE A 364 6.23 -7.52 -12.14
C PHE A 364 4.91 -7.04 -11.52
N ASN A 365 4.47 -5.83 -11.83
CA ASN A 365 3.22 -5.26 -11.31
C ASN A 365 2.07 -5.19 -12.32
N CYS A 366 2.25 -5.80 -13.50
CA CYS A 366 1.19 -6.06 -14.47
C CYS A 366 1.47 -7.38 -15.22
N ALA A 367 1.40 -8.48 -14.48
CA ALA A 367 1.77 -9.80 -14.96
C ALA A 367 0.74 -10.40 -15.91
N ASN A 368 1.23 -11.18 -16.85
CA ASN A 368 0.42 -11.99 -17.74
C ASN A 368 0.05 -13.32 -17.09
N PHE A 369 -1.17 -13.79 -17.32
CA PHE A 369 -1.58 -15.16 -17.00
C PHE A 369 -0.63 -16.18 -17.68
N PRO A 370 -0.21 -17.26 -17.02
CA PRO A 370 -0.57 -17.70 -15.67
C PRO A 370 0.50 -17.43 -14.60
N ALA A 371 1.12 -16.24 -14.58
CA ALA A 371 2.12 -15.93 -13.56
C ALA A 371 1.55 -16.10 -12.15
N SER A 372 2.37 -16.53 -11.19
CA SER A 372 1.96 -16.58 -9.80
C SER A 372 1.79 -15.18 -9.21
N VAL A 373 0.72 -14.98 -8.45
CA VAL A 373 0.35 -13.73 -7.78
C VAL A 373 0.06 -13.93 -6.29
N SER A 374 0.42 -15.09 -5.75
CA SER A 374 0.07 -15.51 -4.39
C SER A 374 0.43 -14.47 -3.33
N THR A 375 1.59 -13.82 -3.44
CA THR A 375 2.04 -12.81 -2.48
C THR A 375 1.89 -11.37 -2.98
N ALA A 376 1.09 -11.15 -4.04
CA ALA A 376 0.88 -9.83 -4.64
C ALA A 376 0.58 -8.70 -3.64
N PRO A 377 -0.38 -8.85 -2.69
CA PRO A 377 -0.77 -7.76 -1.79
C PRO A 377 0.36 -7.27 -0.88
N ILE A 378 1.24 -8.18 -0.46
CA ILE A 378 2.36 -7.87 0.43
C ILE A 378 3.68 -7.61 -0.32
N GLN A 379 3.68 -7.65 -1.66
CA GLN A 379 4.85 -7.48 -2.51
C GLN A 379 4.57 -6.46 -3.64
N ALA A 380 4.22 -6.92 -4.84
CA ALA A 380 4.09 -6.04 -6.01
C ALA A 380 3.08 -4.90 -5.84
N MET A 381 1.96 -5.15 -5.17
CA MET A 381 0.96 -4.13 -4.91
C MET A 381 1.46 -3.11 -3.90
N GLU A 382 2.03 -3.56 -2.79
CA GLU A 382 2.55 -2.68 -1.76
C GLU A 382 3.70 -1.83 -2.26
N ILE A 383 4.65 -2.43 -2.99
CA ILE A 383 5.78 -1.69 -3.55
C ILE A 383 5.37 -0.74 -4.68
N SER A 384 4.22 -0.95 -5.33
CA SER A 384 3.66 -0.03 -6.33
C SER A 384 2.92 1.15 -5.70
N LEU A 385 2.42 0.98 -4.48
CA LEU A 385 1.73 2.01 -3.72
C LEU A 385 2.66 3.18 -3.38
N TYR A 386 3.89 2.91 -2.93
CA TYR A 386 4.82 3.93 -2.46
C TYR A 386 5.27 4.90 -3.56
N PRO A 387 5.69 4.46 -4.74
CA PRO A 387 5.96 5.36 -5.86
C PRO A 387 4.75 6.23 -6.23
N ALA A 388 3.53 5.70 -6.14
CA ALA A 388 2.33 6.48 -6.43
C ALA A 388 2.12 7.62 -5.41
N TYR A 389 2.31 7.34 -4.12
CA TYR A 389 2.27 8.38 -3.09
C TYR A 389 3.33 9.45 -3.30
N ASN A 390 4.58 9.05 -3.53
CA ASN A 390 5.69 9.98 -3.69
C ASN A 390 5.50 10.87 -4.92
N ALA A 391 5.13 10.29 -6.06
CA ALA A 391 4.88 11.04 -7.29
C ALA A 391 3.73 12.05 -7.11
N LEU A 392 2.61 11.63 -6.51
CA LEU A 392 1.48 12.50 -6.21
C LEU A 392 1.86 13.58 -5.19
N SER A 393 2.56 13.23 -4.11
CA SER A 393 2.99 14.18 -3.09
C SER A 393 3.94 15.23 -3.66
N LYS A 394 4.92 14.85 -4.50
CA LYS A 394 5.80 15.79 -5.20
C LYS A 394 5.02 16.72 -6.12
N MET A 395 4.00 16.21 -6.84
CA MET A 395 3.12 17.01 -7.66
C MET A 395 2.32 18.04 -6.83
N ILE A 396 1.70 17.58 -5.75
CA ILE A 396 0.84 18.37 -4.86
C ILE A 396 1.63 19.42 -4.10
N HIS A 397 2.89 19.17 -3.75
CA HIS A 397 3.73 20.09 -2.97
C HIS A 397 3.87 21.49 -3.61
N SER A 398 3.71 21.56 -4.92
CA SER A 398 3.75 22.86 -5.64
C SER A 398 2.60 23.80 -5.27
N ASP A 399 1.48 23.30 -4.75
CA ASP A 399 0.33 24.09 -4.33
C ASP A 399 0.44 24.48 -2.85
N PRO A 400 0.35 25.78 -2.50
CA PRO A 400 0.54 26.26 -1.14
C PRO A 400 -0.54 25.83 -0.14
N GLU A 401 -1.77 25.55 -0.60
CA GLU A 401 -2.85 25.10 0.28
C GLU A 401 -2.77 23.58 0.50
N MET A 402 -2.59 22.81 -0.59
CA MET A 402 -2.53 21.35 -0.51
C MET A 402 -1.21 20.81 0.05
N ARG A 403 -0.14 21.62 0.03
CA ARG A 403 1.19 21.22 0.54
C ARG A 403 1.16 20.74 1.99
N ASN A 404 0.34 21.37 2.83
CA ASN A 404 0.28 21.06 4.26
C ASN A 404 -0.43 19.73 4.55
N ASP A 405 -1.22 19.21 3.59
CA ASP A 405 -1.94 17.95 3.71
C ASP A 405 -1.12 16.75 3.22
N ILE A 406 0.11 16.98 2.75
CA ILE A 406 0.98 15.93 2.26
C ILE A 406 1.60 15.19 3.44
N MET A 407 1.58 13.88 3.36
CA MET A 407 2.45 13.03 4.14
C MET A 407 3.48 12.35 3.21
N CYS A 408 4.71 12.22 3.69
CA CYS A 408 5.61 11.22 3.14
C CYS A 408 4.91 9.91 3.22
N ILE A 409 5.04 9.12 2.19
CA ILE A 409 4.69 7.77 2.38
C ILE A 409 5.62 7.18 3.43
N GLY A 410 4.99 6.84 4.46
CA GLY A 410 5.54 5.83 5.29
C GLY A 410 4.55 4.70 5.19
N GLY A 411 4.65 3.83 5.86
CA GLY A 411 3.96 2.59 5.94
C GLY A 411 5.01 1.54 5.96
N THR A 412 4.73 0.46 6.53
CA THR A 412 5.60 -0.68 6.42
C THR A 412 5.80 -0.94 4.95
N SER A 413 7.01 -0.77 4.53
CA SER A 413 7.42 -1.35 3.29
C SER A 413 7.34 -2.86 3.42
N GLN A 414 6.67 -3.49 2.51
CA GLN A 414 6.55 -4.93 2.37
C GLN A 414 6.45 -5.67 3.72
N TRP A 415 5.26 -6.11 4.02
CA TRP A 415 4.95 -6.88 5.22
C TRP A 415 5.97 -8.00 5.40
N PRO A 416 6.74 -8.04 6.51
CA PRO A 416 7.63 -9.15 6.79
C PRO A 416 6.78 -10.36 7.21
N ALA A 417 6.08 -10.95 6.24
CA ALA A 417 5.19 -12.05 6.49
C ALA A 417 5.96 -13.24 7.05
N THR A 418 5.50 -13.72 8.19
CA THR A 418 5.90 -14.98 8.77
C THR A 418 4.67 -15.85 8.87
N ILE A 419 4.71 -17.01 8.25
CA ILE A 419 3.63 -17.97 8.28
C ILE A 419 4.02 -19.10 9.20
N PHE A 420 3.15 -19.42 10.13
CA PHE A 420 3.32 -20.51 11.08
C PHE A 420 2.36 -21.62 10.78
N ARG A 421 2.80 -22.85 11.02
CA ARG A 421 1.95 -24.03 10.99
C ARG A 421 2.48 -25.08 11.96
N GLY A 422 1.59 -25.94 12.38
CA GLY A 422 1.92 -27.03 13.31
C GLY A 422 0.66 -27.61 13.93
N THR A 423 0.85 -28.17 15.10
CA THR A 423 -0.22 -28.65 16.00
C THR A 423 -0.32 -27.69 17.18
N ASP A 424 -1.50 -27.23 17.48
CA ASP A 424 -1.73 -26.29 18.57
C ASP A 424 -1.75 -26.97 19.96
N GLN A 425 -2.09 -26.21 21.00
CA GLN A 425 -2.15 -26.67 22.38
C GLN A 425 -3.28 -27.66 22.67
N TRP A 426 -4.16 -27.93 21.72
CA TRP A 426 -5.27 -28.89 21.80
C TRP A 426 -5.11 -30.07 20.83
N ASP A 427 -3.90 -30.25 20.28
CA ASP A 427 -3.56 -31.26 19.26
C ASP A 427 -4.29 -31.08 17.91
N GLU A 428 -4.80 -29.89 17.65
CA GLU A 428 -5.42 -29.55 16.35
C GLU A 428 -4.43 -28.88 15.38
N PRO A 429 -4.52 -29.20 14.08
CA PRO A 429 -3.66 -28.56 13.10
C PRO A 429 -4.06 -27.07 12.92
N TYR A 430 -3.07 -26.20 12.89
CA TYR A 430 -3.27 -24.77 12.65
C TYR A 430 -2.34 -24.23 11.57
N GLY A 431 -2.73 -23.11 10.99
CA GLY A 431 -1.91 -22.19 10.20
C GLY A 431 -2.20 -20.76 10.64
N TYR A 432 -1.19 -19.91 10.66
CA TYR A 432 -1.32 -18.53 11.10
C TYR A 432 -0.32 -17.64 10.38
N ILE A 433 -0.75 -16.46 9.94
CA ILE A 433 0.14 -15.38 9.52
C ILE A 433 0.31 -14.41 10.68
N LEU A 434 1.54 -14.06 11.02
CA LEU A 434 1.79 -13.08 12.06
C LEU A 434 1.23 -11.71 11.65
N VAL A 435 0.22 -11.23 12.37
CA VAL A 435 -0.48 -9.99 12.05
C VAL A 435 0.20 -8.75 12.64
N ASP A 436 1.14 -8.90 13.58
CA ASP A 436 1.84 -7.81 14.27
C ASP A 436 2.42 -6.73 13.34
N PRO A 437 3.00 -7.05 12.16
CA PRO A 437 3.51 -6.02 11.26
C PRO A 437 2.45 -5.04 10.74
N ILE A 438 1.15 -5.30 10.94
CA ILE A 438 0.07 -4.34 10.67
C ILE A 438 0.23 -3.05 11.49
N GLY A 439 0.94 -3.11 12.62
CA GLY A 439 1.28 -1.94 13.42
C GLY A 439 2.01 -0.86 12.65
N GLY A 440 2.71 -1.22 11.60
CA GLY A 440 3.26 -0.29 10.61
C GLY A 440 4.02 0.89 11.19
N ALA A 441 4.04 1.96 10.43
CA ALA A 441 4.47 3.30 10.81
C ALA A 441 3.96 4.29 9.75
N ILE A 442 3.64 5.52 10.10
CA ILE A 442 3.26 6.55 9.15
C ILE A 442 4.44 7.49 8.90
N GLY A 443 4.67 7.85 7.63
CA GLY A 443 5.73 8.75 7.22
C GLY A 443 5.58 10.16 7.77
N ALA A 444 6.67 10.90 7.73
CA ALA A 444 6.66 12.29 8.13
C ALA A 444 5.67 13.09 7.28
N PHE A 445 4.99 14.04 7.89
CA PHE A 445 4.15 15.01 7.19
C PHE A 445 5.00 16.20 6.73
N ALA A 446 4.46 17.01 5.81
CA ALA A 446 5.11 18.26 5.44
C ALA A 446 5.16 19.27 6.61
N THR A 447 4.38 19.03 7.66
CA THR A 447 4.18 19.93 8.82
C THR A 447 4.52 19.31 10.17
N GLY A 448 4.93 18.05 10.22
CA GLY A 448 5.19 17.35 11.49
C GLY A 448 5.79 15.97 11.31
N ASP A 449 6.18 15.38 12.43
CA ASP A 449 6.72 14.02 12.47
C ASP A 449 5.66 12.98 12.08
N GLY A 450 6.14 11.85 11.59
CA GLY A 450 5.32 10.67 11.34
C GLY A 450 4.85 10.00 12.63
N ILE A 451 3.88 9.11 12.49
CA ILE A 451 3.25 8.43 13.63
C ILE A 451 3.91 7.07 13.84
N SER A 452 4.53 6.89 15.01
CA SER A 452 5.12 5.61 15.40
C SER A 452 4.03 4.56 15.57
N THR A 453 4.29 3.34 15.04
CA THR A 453 3.30 2.24 15.04
C THR A 453 1.89 2.68 14.61
N GLY A 454 1.82 3.65 13.70
CA GLY A 454 0.59 4.33 13.29
C GLY A 454 -0.27 3.56 12.28
N GLY A 455 0.03 2.27 12.04
CA GLY A 455 -0.68 1.44 11.08
C GLY A 455 -0.09 1.50 9.67
N GLN A 456 -0.90 1.09 8.71
CA GLN A 456 -0.52 1.05 7.30
C GLN A 456 -1.46 1.91 6.46
N SER A 457 -0.91 2.64 5.49
CA SER A 457 -1.69 3.54 4.64
C SER A 457 -2.80 2.83 3.83
N ARG A 458 -2.58 1.59 3.41
CA ARG A 458 -3.59 0.80 2.66
C ARG A 458 -4.76 0.35 3.50
N THR A 459 -4.60 0.28 4.82
CA THR A 459 -5.65 -0.13 5.78
C THR A 459 -5.62 0.82 7.01
N PRO A 460 -6.10 2.06 6.84
CA PRO A 460 -5.87 3.14 7.81
C PRO A 460 -6.53 2.92 9.18
N ILE A 461 -7.49 2.01 9.29
CA ILE A 461 -8.18 1.72 10.56
C ILE A 461 -7.82 0.35 11.16
N CYS A 462 -6.73 -0.29 10.68
CA CYS A 462 -6.24 -1.55 11.22
C CYS A 462 -5.85 -1.45 12.71
N LYS A 463 -5.76 -2.60 13.35
CA LYS A 463 -5.44 -2.71 14.79
C LYS A 463 -4.35 -3.76 15.01
N LEU A 464 -3.45 -3.51 15.94
CA LEU A 464 -2.56 -4.55 16.45
C LEU A 464 -3.37 -5.65 17.14
N PRO A 465 -3.05 -6.93 16.90
CA PRO A 465 -3.67 -8.03 17.62
C PRO A 465 -3.43 -7.90 19.14
N ASN A 466 -4.41 -8.27 19.93
CA ASN A 466 -4.24 -8.43 21.37
C ASN A 466 -3.36 -9.67 21.63
N VAL A 467 -2.33 -9.51 22.47
CA VAL A 467 -1.35 -10.57 22.78
C VAL A 467 -2.05 -11.76 23.43
N GLU A 468 -2.87 -11.52 24.46
CA GLU A 468 -3.53 -12.60 25.21
C GLU A 468 -4.48 -13.41 24.28
N HIS A 469 -5.20 -12.72 23.38
CA HIS A 469 -6.06 -13.41 22.43
C HIS A 469 -5.24 -14.24 21.43
N THR A 470 -4.09 -13.73 20.97
CA THR A 470 -3.20 -14.48 20.07
C THR A 470 -2.63 -15.72 20.79
N GLU A 471 -2.18 -15.58 22.02
CA GLU A 471 -1.65 -16.68 22.83
C GLU A 471 -2.72 -17.73 23.22
N GLN A 472 -3.98 -17.31 23.38
CA GLN A 472 -5.10 -18.24 23.57
C GLN A 472 -5.43 -19.04 22.31
N THR A 473 -5.25 -18.43 21.14
CA THR A 473 -5.63 -19.05 19.86
C THR A 473 -4.50 -19.92 19.27
N PHE A 474 -3.26 -19.49 19.44
CA PHE A 474 -2.08 -20.12 18.83
C PHE A 474 -1.04 -20.48 19.90
N PRO A 475 -0.22 -21.51 19.69
CA PRO A 475 0.73 -22.00 20.67
C PRO A 475 2.01 -21.13 20.74
N LEU A 476 1.82 -19.83 21.00
CA LEU A 476 2.85 -18.81 21.10
C LEU A 476 2.87 -18.23 22.51
N LEU A 477 4.05 -17.80 22.97
CA LEU A 477 4.23 -16.95 24.16
C LEU A 477 5.07 -15.75 23.75
N PHE A 478 4.48 -14.55 23.81
CA PHE A 478 5.20 -13.31 23.53
C PHE A 478 6.13 -12.95 24.68
N LEU A 479 7.37 -12.65 24.37
CA LEU A 479 8.37 -12.20 25.33
C LEU A 479 8.31 -10.68 25.49
N TYR A 480 8.17 -9.96 24.39
CA TYR A 480 7.97 -8.52 24.37
C TYR A 480 7.45 -8.03 23.00
N ARG A 481 6.84 -6.84 23.03
CA ARG A 481 6.63 -5.94 21.89
C ARG A 481 7.17 -4.58 22.27
N LYS A 482 8.00 -3.96 21.42
CA LYS A 482 8.61 -2.66 21.70
C LYS A 482 8.85 -1.87 20.43
N GLU A 483 8.79 -0.54 20.52
CA GLU A 483 9.25 0.34 19.43
C GLU A 483 10.77 0.24 19.28
N VAL A 484 11.25 0.42 18.03
CA VAL A 484 12.67 0.31 17.69
C VAL A 484 13.26 1.70 17.56
N ILE A 485 14.20 2.03 18.42
CA ILE A 485 14.94 3.29 18.36
C ILE A 485 15.66 3.44 17.03
N ASP A 486 15.75 4.67 16.51
CA ASP A 486 16.38 5.02 15.24
C ASP A 486 15.74 4.37 13.99
N SER A 487 14.57 3.71 14.11
CA SER A 487 13.98 3.04 12.98
C SER A 487 13.34 4.00 11.96
N GLY A 488 12.79 5.13 12.39
CA GLY A 488 12.22 6.15 11.51
C GLY A 488 13.27 6.87 10.67
N GLY A 489 12.94 7.19 9.42
CA GLY A 489 13.80 7.96 8.53
C GLY A 489 14.07 9.37 9.08
N ALA A 490 15.33 9.81 9.05
CA ALA A 490 15.68 11.15 9.48
C ALA A 490 15.20 12.22 8.51
N GLY A 491 14.83 13.38 9.00
CA GLY A 491 14.36 14.51 8.21
C GLY A 491 14.21 15.77 9.06
N ARG A 492 13.82 16.89 8.44
CA ARG A 492 13.32 18.04 9.21
C ARG A 492 12.15 17.59 10.09
N TYR A 493 11.34 16.69 9.57
CA TYR A 493 10.38 15.90 10.31
C TYR A 493 10.74 14.43 10.19
N ARG A 494 10.78 13.74 11.33
CA ARG A 494 11.16 12.33 11.43
C ARG A 494 10.01 11.43 10.99
N GLY A 495 10.30 10.35 10.28
CA GLY A 495 9.35 9.26 10.05
C GLY A 495 8.93 8.57 11.35
N GLY A 496 7.74 7.97 11.37
CA GLY A 496 7.26 7.17 12.48
C GLY A 496 8.16 5.95 12.72
N LEU A 497 8.29 5.54 13.98
CA LEU A 497 9.04 4.36 14.37
C LEU A 497 8.24 3.08 14.09
N SER A 498 8.94 2.02 13.79
CA SER A 498 8.41 0.65 13.78
C SER A 498 8.58 -0.02 15.13
N ALA A 499 8.17 -1.30 15.20
CA ALA A 499 8.34 -2.09 16.40
C ALA A 499 8.93 -3.47 16.12
N GLU A 500 9.27 -4.14 17.19
CA GLU A 500 9.76 -5.52 17.24
C GLU A 500 8.78 -6.37 18.06
N SER A 501 8.39 -7.53 17.51
CA SER A 501 7.67 -8.57 18.23
C SER A 501 8.57 -9.78 18.41
N CYS A 502 8.65 -10.31 19.62
CA CYS A 502 9.49 -11.44 19.99
C CYS A 502 8.68 -12.50 20.73
N PHE A 503 8.81 -13.77 20.34
CA PHE A 503 8.04 -14.87 20.91
C PHE A 503 8.76 -16.22 20.83
N ILE A 504 8.24 -17.18 21.60
CA ILE A 504 8.66 -18.59 21.62
C ILE A 504 7.46 -19.51 21.40
N PRO A 505 7.68 -20.76 20.94
CA PRO A 505 6.68 -21.81 21.00
C PRO A 505 6.24 -22.09 22.45
N HIS A 506 4.94 -22.27 22.66
CA HIS A 506 4.38 -22.55 23.97
C HIS A 506 3.28 -23.60 23.85
N HIS A 507 3.33 -24.65 24.71
CA HIS A 507 2.42 -25.80 24.66
C HIS A 507 2.38 -26.53 23.29
N THR A 508 3.49 -26.51 22.56
CA THR A 508 3.69 -27.30 21.34
C THR A 508 5.14 -27.75 21.23
N GLY A 509 5.39 -28.85 20.51
CA GLY A 509 6.73 -29.39 20.32
C GLY A 509 7.55 -28.67 19.25
N VAL A 510 6.89 -28.16 18.21
CA VAL A 510 7.55 -27.48 17.09
C VAL A 510 6.56 -26.59 16.35
N ILE A 511 7.04 -25.42 15.93
CA ILE A 511 6.37 -24.57 14.96
C ILE A 511 7.18 -24.59 13.67
N THR A 512 6.57 -24.94 12.55
CA THR A 512 7.17 -24.79 11.22
C THR A 512 6.84 -23.42 10.68
N GLN A 513 7.86 -22.70 10.17
CA GLN A 513 7.70 -21.33 9.71
C GLN A 513 8.23 -21.14 8.29
N ASP A 514 7.65 -20.15 7.60
CA ASP A 514 8.14 -19.61 6.34
C ASP A 514 8.28 -18.11 6.44
N THR A 515 9.39 -17.54 5.95
CA THR A 515 9.55 -16.10 5.75
C THR A 515 9.19 -15.75 4.30
N LEU A 516 8.38 -14.72 4.09
CA LEU A 516 7.89 -14.32 2.76
C LEU A 516 8.04 -12.81 2.53
N SER A 517 9.16 -12.21 2.95
CA SER A 517 9.32 -10.78 2.80
C SER A 517 10.35 -10.38 1.74
N SER A 518 10.38 -9.10 1.50
CA SER A 518 11.38 -8.32 0.82
C SER A 518 11.60 -7.03 1.62
N GLY A 519 12.50 -6.15 1.19
CA GLY A 519 12.79 -4.92 1.93
C GLY A 519 13.68 -5.15 3.15
N ASN A 520 14.53 -6.18 3.13
CA ASN A 520 15.52 -6.44 4.17
C ASN A 520 16.91 -5.88 3.81
N ALA A 521 17.24 -5.82 2.52
CA ALA A 521 18.51 -5.27 2.03
C ALA A 521 18.37 -3.83 1.54
N ILE A 522 17.24 -3.51 0.91
CA ILE A 522 16.95 -2.19 0.34
C ILE A 522 15.72 -1.61 1.04
N PRO A 523 15.83 -0.44 1.71
CA PRO A 523 14.66 0.19 2.30
C PRO A 523 13.66 0.58 1.22
N THR A 524 12.41 0.21 1.41
CA THR A 524 11.31 0.47 0.47
C THR A 524 10.46 1.67 0.90
N SER A 525 10.69 2.21 2.09
CA SER A 525 10.13 3.49 2.57
C SER A 525 11.16 4.61 2.39
N PRO A 526 11.29 5.20 1.19
CA PRO A 526 12.20 6.31 0.98
C PRO A 526 11.71 7.54 1.75
N GLY A 527 12.62 8.41 2.09
CA GLY A 527 12.28 9.76 2.53
C GLY A 527 11.80 10.62 1.37
N MET A 528 11.41 11.83 1.65
CA MET A 528 10.93 12.79 0.65
C MET A 528 11.57 14.16 0.85
N MET A 529 11.88 14.84 -0.27
CA MET A 529 12.39 16.22 -0.29
C MET A 529 13.68 16.41 0.53
N GLY A 530 14.56 15.42 0.48
CA GLY A 530 15.79 15.37 1.26
C GLY A 530 15.68 14.57 2.55
N GLY A 531 14.49 14.12 2.94
CA GLY A 531 14.32 13.18 4.06
C GLY A 531 14.95 11.83 3.76
N TYR A 532 15.47 11.15 4.78
CA TYR A 532 16.17 9.88 4.67
C TYR A 532 15.22 8.69 4.69
N PRO A 533 15.61 7.56 4.10
CA PRO A 533 14.84 6.33 4.19
C PRO A 533 14.77 5.81 5.63
N ALA A 534 13.73 5.02 5.89
CA ALA A 534 13.55 4.30 7.14
C ALA A 534 14.42 3.03 7.21
N THR A 535 14.36 2.34 8.36
CA THR A 535 14.96 1.00 8.52
C THR A 535 14.32 -0.02 7.59
N THR A 536 15.06 -1.09 7.32
CA THR A 536 14.59 -2.29 6.60
C THR A 536 13.86 -3.26 7.53
N ASN A 537 13.23 -4.31 6.95
CA ASN A 537 12.76 -5.46 7.72
C ASN A 537 13.95 -6.25 8.27
N VAL A 538 13.79 -6.83 9.47
CA VAL A 538 14.83 -7.68 10.10
C VAL A 538 14.18 -8.92 10.72
N TYR A 539 14.68 -10.10 10.36
CA TYR A 539 14.41 -11.33 11.07
C TYR A 539 15.56 -11.65 12.02
N LYS A 540 15.23 -11.96 13.27
CA LYS A 540 16.19 -12.43 14.27
C LYS A 540 15.75 -13.84 14.72
N PHE A 541 16.67 -14.78 14.67
CA PHE A 541 16.39 -16.14 15.14
C PHE A 541 17.56 -16.65 15.95
N LYS A 542 17.28 -17.13 17.16
CA LYS A 542 18.30 -17.66 18.07
C LYS A 542 17.87 -19.03 18.55
N ARG A 543 18.74 -20.03 18.37
CA ARG A 543 18.50 -21.42 18.74
C ARG A 543 19.11 -21.75 20.10
N GLN A 544 18.48 -22.75 20.76
CA GLN A 544 18.99 -23.35 22.00
C GLN A 544 19.35 -22.27 23.05
N THR A 545 18.42 -21.35 23.28
CA THR A 545 18.64 -20.23 24.20
C THR A 545 18.38 -20.62 25.65
N ASP A 546 18.83 -19.77 26.57
CA ASP A 546 18.55 -19.86 28.02
C ASP A 546 17.16 -19.33 28.39
N ILE A 547 16.26 -19.11 27.44
CA ILE A 547 14.95 -18.47 27.67
C ILE A 547 14.07 -19.27 28.65
N LEU A 548 14.03 -20.58 28.55
CA LEU A 548 13.18 -21.40 29.42
C LEU A 548 13.64 -21.30 30.89
N GLU A 549 14.95 -21.28 31.13
CA GLU A 549 15.52 -21.06 32.49
C GLU A 549 15.18 -19.66 33.00
N ARG A 550 15.26 -18.64 32.13
CA ARG A 550 14.89 -17.25 32.49
C ARG A 550 13.42 -17.12 32.82
N VAL A 551 12.53 -17.71 32.01
CA VAL A 551 11.09 -17.69 32.28
C VAL A 551 10.78 -18.40 33.63
N ALA A 552 11.38 -19.59 33.89
CA ALA A 552 11.24 -20.29 35.15
C ALA A 552 11.75 -19.45 36.34
N ALA A 553 12.79 -18.65 36.13
CA ALA A 553 13.33 -17.72 37.13
C ALA A 553 12.59 -16.35 37.14
N ARG A 554 11.50 -16.18 36.39
CA ARG A 554 10.72 -14.92 36.24
C ARG A 554 11.58 -13.74 35.78
N ARG A 555 12.53 -13.98 34.89
CA ARG A 555 13.44 -12.96 34.33
C ARG A 555 13.18 -12.88 32.81
N MET A 556 12.32 -12.00 32.41
CA MET A 556 12.05 -11.76 30.96
C MET A 556 13.22 -10.97 30.34
N PRO A 557 13.61 -11.31 29.09
CA PRO A 557 14.61 -10.54 28.36
C PRO A 557 14.01 -9.20 27.90
N ALA A 558 14.83 -8.15 27.86
CA ALA A 558 14.44 -6.88 27.27
C ALA A 558 14.74 -6.85 25.76
N ASP A 559 15.66 -7.69 25.31
CA ASP A 559 16.02 -7.89 23.90
C ASP A 559 16.46 -9.33 23.67
N ILE A 560 16.29 -9.83 22.44
CA ILE A 560 16.79 -11.16 22.04
C ILE A 560 18.32 -11.25 22.17
N ALA A 561 19.03 -10.13 22.06
CA ALA A 561 20.46 -10.06 22.28
C ALA A 561 20.89 -10.39 23.72
N ASP A 562 20.00 -10.25 24.71
CA ASP A 562 20.27 -10.60 26.10
C ASP A 562 20.36 -12.11 26.34
N LEU A 563 19.91 -12.90 25.37
CA LEU A 563 19.84 -14.36 25.48
C LEU A 563 21.15 -15.00 25.01
N GLN A 564 21.57 -16.02 25.74
CA GLN A 564 22.58 -16.95 25.26
C GLN A 564 21.96 -17.87 24.19
N GLY A 565 22.76 -18.41 23.29
CA GLY A 565 22.31 -19.30 22.22
C GLY A 565 23.01 -19.04 20.89
N GLU A 566 22.63 -19.78 19.88
CA GLU A 566 23.20 -19.70 18.53
C GLU A 566 22.37 -18.76 17.66
N ASP A 567 23.02 -17.70 17.14
CA ASP A 567 22.39 -16.80 16.14
C ASP A 567 22.31 -17.47 14.76
N VAL A 568 21.12 -17.55 14.22
CA VAL A 568 20.86 -18.12 12.91
C VAL A 568 20.39 -17.03 11.93
N THR A 569 21.08 -16.90 10.81
CA THR A 569 20.68 -15.98 9.74
C THR A 569 19.58 -16.62 8.90
N LEU A 570 18.38 -16.05 8.94
CA LEU A 570 17.29 -16.45 8.07
C LEU A 570 17.40 -15.76 6.70
N GLN A 571 16.99 -16.47 5.64
CA GLN A 571 16.88 -15.93 4.30
C GLN A 571 15.54 -15.19 4.12
N LEU A 572 15.44 -14.38 3.09
CA LEU A 572 14.21 -13.60 2.81
C LEU A 572 13.01 -14.46 2.48
N ARG A 573 13.26 -15.60 1.85
CA ARG A 573 12.25 -16.59 1.46
C ARG A 573 12.70 -17.97 1.90
N GLN A 574 12.84 -18.10 3.20
CA GLN A 574 13.19 -19.39 3.79
C GLN A 574 11.92 -20.15 4.15
N GLU A 575 11.78 -21.32 3.59
CA GLU A 575 10.64 -22.20 3.84
C GLU A 575 11.01 -23.31 4.82
N ASN A 576 9.99 -23.79 5.53
CA ASN A 576 10.06 -24.98 6.39
C ASN A 576 11.15 -24.94 7.47
N PHE A 577 11.49 -23.76 8.02
CA PHE A 577 12.38 -23.75 9.18
C PHE A 577 11.60 -24.03 10.47
N GLU A 578 12.21 -24.81 11.34
CA GLU A 578 11.60 -25.22 12.59
C GLU A 578 12.04 -24.31 13.74
N GLN A 579 11.09 -23.90 14.57
CA GLN A 579 11.31 -23.30 15.87
C GLN A 579 10.80 -24.26 16.95
N ARG A 580 11.70 -24.65 17.84
CA ARG A 580 11.44 -25.58 18.96
C ARG A 580 11.37 -24.83 20.28
N PRO A 581 10.80 -25.43 21.34
CA PRO A 581 10.90 -24.86 22.69
C PRO A 581 12.36 -24.55 23.04
N GLY A 582 12.61 -23.30 23.49
CA GLY A 582 13.96 -22.82 23.73
C GLY A 582 14.58 -22.03 22.55
N ASP A 583 14.01 -22.09 21.36
CA ASP A 583 14.36 -21.20 20.26
C ASP A 583 13.54 -19.92 20.33
N VAL A 584 14.17 -18.78 20.05
CA VAL A 584 13.52 -17.47 20.10
C VAL A 584 13.51 -16.83 18.71
N TYR A 585 12.36 -16.37 18.30
CA TYR A 585 12.17 -15.64 17.04
C TYR A 585 11.69 -14.21 17.32
N ALA A 586 12.28 -13.25 16.61
CA ALA A 586 11.81 -11.89 16.62
C ALA A 586 11.78 -11.31 15.19
N VAL A 587 10.85 -10.41 14.96
CA VAL A 587 10.71 -9.69 13.71
C VAL A 587 10.60 -8.19 13.98
N ILE A 588 11.42 -7.41 13.27
CA ILE A 588 11.28 -5.96 13.16
C ILE A 588 10.72 -5.70 11.78
N TRP A 589 9.61 -4.97 11.70
CA TRP A 589 9.12 -4.47 10.42
C TRP A 589 9.74 -3.12 10.09
N SER A 590 9.79 -2.77 8.80
CA SER A 590 10.35 -1.50 8.39
C SER A 590 9.51 -0.32 8.91
N ALA A 591 10.17 0.80 9.12
CA ALA A 591 9.57 2.04 9.57
C ALA A 591 9.24 2.98 8.38
N ALA A 592 9.01 4.23 8.67
CA ALA A 592 8.53 5.21 7.71
C ALA A 592 9.54 6.31 7.41
N GLY A 593 9.54 6.83 6.16
CA GLY A 593 10.50 7.81 5.67
C GLY A 593 10.37 9.20 6.32
N GLY A 594 11.49 9.93 6.38
CA GLY A 594 11.57 11.30 6.85
C GLY A 594 11.24 12.33 5.78
N PHE A 595 10.91 13.56 6.16
CA PHE A 595 10.61 14.67 5.27
C PHE A 595 11.60 15.83 5.46
N GLY A 596 12.19 16.33 4.37
CA GLY A 596 13.09 17.47 4.35
C GLY A 596 14.49 17.16 4.90
N ASP A 597 15.42 18.10 4.73
CA ASP A 597 16.82 17.97 5.16
C ASP A 597 16.93 17.74 6.68
N PRO A 598 17.52 16.62 7.16
CA PRO A 598 17.69 16.36 8.59
C PRO A 598 18.46 17.46 9.35
N LEU A 599 19.39 18.16 8.68
CA LEU A 599 20.12 19.28 9.29
C LEU A 599 19.23 20.52 9.55
N GLU A 600 17.94 20.46 9.19
CA GLU A 600 16.96 21.54 9.46
C GLU A 600 16.00 21.21 10.59
N ARG A 601 16.09 20.01 11.18
CA ARG A 601 15.30 19.67 12.36
C ARG A 601 15.70 20.55 13.52
N GLU A 602 14.70 21.09 14.22
CA GLU A 602 14.95 21.90 15.42
C GLU A 602 15.78 21.11 16.44
N PRO A 603 16.91 21.65 16.95
CA PRO A 603 17.78 20.91 17.84
C PRO A 603 17.08 20.42 19.11
N GLU A 604 16.15 21.20 19.65
CA GLU A 604 15.36 20.81 20.83
C GLU A 604 14.42 19.64 20.55
N SER A 605 13.81 19.58 19.35
CA SER A 605 13.01 18.43 18.96
C SER A 605 13.86 17.15 18.86
N VAL A 606 15.13 17.25 18.46
CA VAL A 606 16.03 16.09 18.48
C VAL A 606 16.38 15.68 19.91
N ARG A 607 16.58 16.64 20.83
CA ARG A 607 16.77 16.36 22.24
C ARG A 607 15.56 15.62 22.85
N GLU A 608 14.36 16.10 22.55
CA GLU A 608 13.12 15.44 22.98
C GLU A 608 13.00 14.01 22.42
N ASP A 609 13.37 13.80 21.16
CA ASP A 609 13.43 12.47 20.57
C ASP A 609 14.43 11.55 21.30
N VAL A 610 15.57 12.09 21.77
CA VAL A 610 16.55 11.33 22.56
C VAL A 610 15.98 10.99 23.95
N ASP A 611 15.34 11.92 24.61
CA ASP A 611 14.71 11.68 25.92
C ASP A 611 13.61 10.61 25.84
N ASN A 612 12.83 10.64 24.75
CA ASN A 612 11.76 9.69 24.47
C ASN A 612 12.28 8.34 23.90
N ARG A 613 13.59 8.18 23.74
CA ARG A 613 14.21 7.00 23.12
C ARG A 613 13.73 6.72 21.68
N SER A 614 13.31 7.74 20.96
CA SER A 614 12.99 7.65 19.54
C SER A 614 14.24 7.73 18.67
N VAL A 615 15.24 8.50 19.12
CA VAL A 615 16.54 8.72 18.47
C VAL A 615 17.65 8.48 19.47
N SER A 616 18.72 7.80 19.08
CA SER A 616 19.91 7.65 19.90
C SER A 616 20.78 8.93 19.88
N ILE A 617 21.63 9.11 20.92
CA ILE A 617 22.60 10.22 20.95
C ILE A 617 23.55 10.17 19.73
N ALA A 618 23.90 8.96 19.29
CA ALA A 618 24.73 8.77 18.09
C ALA A 618 23.97 9.27 16.84
N ALA A 619 22.74 8.86 16.62
CA ALA A 619 21.92 9.31 15.50
C ALA A 619 21.60 10.81 15.57
N ALA A 620 21.38 11.39 16.75
CA ALA A 620 21.22 12.83 16.94
C ALA A 620 22.43 13.59 16.37
N ARG A 621 23.64 13.14 16.65
CA ARG A 621 24.86 13.71 16.11
C ARG A 621 25.03 13.37 14.62
N ASP A 622 24.94 12.09 14.25
CA ASP A 622 25.40 11.61 12.94
C ASP A 622 24.38 11.87 11.81
N LEU A 623 23.09 11.88 12.10
CA LEU A 623 22.04 12.17 11.10
C LEU A 623 21.58 13.62 11.16
N TYR A 624 21.29 14.15 12.37
CA TYR A 624 20.70 15.48 12.53
C TYR A 624 21.72 16.60 12.78
N GLY A 625 23.00 16.24 13.02
CA GLY A 625 24.05 17.20 13.35
C GLY A 625 23.79 17.95 14.65
N VAL A 626 23.14 17.32 15.63
CA VAL A 626 22.83 17.88 16.96
C VAL A 626 23.76 17.26 18.00
N VAL A 627 24.44 18.12 18.76
CA VAL A 627 25.36 17.72 19.83
C VAL A 627 24.58 17.79 21.16
N ILE A 628 24.45 16.65 21.83
CA ILE A 628 23.84 16.53 23.16
C ILE A 628 24.97 16.40 24.20
N THR A 629 24.93 17.27 25.19
CA THR A 629 25.88 17.28 26.31
C THR A 629 25.66 16.11 27.27
N PRO A 630 26.62 15.73 28.12
CA PRO A 630 26.44 14.63 29.08
C PRO A 630 25.27 14.83 30.07
N ASP A 631 24.87 16.08 30.34
CA ASP A 631 23.73 16.43 31.19
C ASP A 631 22.39 16.52 30.39
N GLY A 632 22.38 16.05 29.15
CA GLY A 632 21.16 15.90 28.34
C GLY A 632 20.68 17.18 27.65
N ARG A 633 21.45 18.25 27.61
CA ARG A 633 21.10 19.51 26.94
C ARG A 633 21.68 19.61 25.54
N VAL A 634 21.10 20.45 24.71
CA VAL A 634 21.67 20.80 23.39
C VAL A 634 22.90 21.70 23.59
N ASP A 635 24.03 21.35 22.96
CA ASP A 635 25.17 22.23 22.76
C ASP A 635 24.94 23.05 21.48
N ASP A 636 24.35 24.25 21.61
CA ASP A 636 24.03 25.11 20.48
C ASP A 636 25.26 25.54 19.65
N PRO A 637 26.42 25.96 20.23
CA PRO A 637 27.63 26.24 19.48
C PRO A 637 28.15 25.01 18.72
N GLY A 638 28.29 23.87 19.40
CA GLY A 638 28.77 22.63 18.80
C GLY A 638 27.83 22.12 17.69
N THR A 639 26.51 22.26 17.87
CA THR A 639 25.50 21.90 16.87
C THR A 639 25.63 22.78 15.62
N ARG A 640 25.79 24.10 15.80
CA ARG A 640 25.96 25.04 14.68
C ARG A 640 27.22 24.75 13.89
N ASP A 641 28.35 24.62 14.58
CA ASP A 641 29.65 24.33 13.95
C ASP A 641 29.62 23.02 13.17
N LEU A 642 29.00 21.98 13.74
CA LEU A 642 28.87 20.67 13.09
C LEU A 642 28.01 20.77 11.82
N ARG A 643 26.85 21.43 11.89
CA ARG A 643 25.94 21.62 10.75
C ARG A 643 26.55 22.46 9.65
N ASP A 644 27.21 23.57 10.00
CA ASP A 644 27.89 24.44 9.05
C ASP A 644 29.06 23.73 8.39
N GLY A 645 29.90 23.00 9.15
CA GLY A 645 30.97 22.18 8.60
C GLY A 645 30.45 21.13 7.59
N ARG A 646 29.33 20.47 7.86
CA ARG A 646 28.73 19.52 6.91
C ARG A 646 28.20 20.21 5.65
N ARG A 647 27.55 21.36 5.78
CA ARG A 647 27.09 22.15 4.62
C ARG A 647 28.26 22.62 3.77
N ASP A 648 29.33 23.10 4.40
CA ASP A 648 30.54 23.53 3.68
C ASP A 648 31.25 22.38 2.97
N ALA A 649 31.29 21.20 3.57
CA ALA A 649 31.82 20.01 2.93
C ALA A 649 30.99 19.59 1.68
N ASN A 650 29.73 19.94 1.60
CA ASN A 650 28.82 19.59 0.51
C ASN A 650 28.69 20.68 -0.57
N ARG A 651 29.42 21.80 -0.46
CA ARG A 651 29.48 22.82 -1.50
C ARG A 651 30.48 22.46 -2.61
N LYS A 652 30.30 23.08 -3.76
CA LYS A 652 31.29 23.03 -4.81
C LYS A 652 32.57 23.82 -4.36
N LYS A 653 33.70 23.17 -4.32
CA LYS A 653 34.92 23.77 -3.81
C LYS A 653 35.57 24.76 -4.80
N ASP A 654 35.38 24.52 -6.10
CA ASP A 654 36.00 25.31 -7.17
C ASP A 654 34.95 25.90 -8.11
N GLY A 655 35.07 27.17 -8.42
CA GLY A 655 34.25 27.88 -9.40
C GLY A 655 33.09 28.69 -8.81
N ARG A 656 32.66 29.71 -9.58
CA ARG A 656 31.52 30.54 -9.23
C ARG A 656 30.22 29.76 -9.51
N VAL A 657 29.35 29.62 -8.51
CA VAL A 657 27.98 29.12 -8.67
C VAL A 657 27.09 30.27 -9.14
N ALA A 658 26.50 30.13 -10.32
CA ALA A 658 25.55 31.11 -10.83
C ALA A 658 24.32 31.15 -9.92
N ARG A 659 23.82 32.38 -9.65
CA ARG A 659 22.58 32.60 -8.90
C ARG A 659 21.59 33.29 -9.81
N LEU A 660 20.36 32.78 -9.84
CA LEU A 660 19.28 33.36 -10.60
C LEU A 660 18.79 34.65 -9.95
N LYS A 661 18.44 35.63 -10.75
CA LYS A 661 17.96 36.96 -10.33
C LYS A 661 16.55 37.27 -10.85
N GLY A 662 15.99 36.43 -11.68
CA GLY A 662 14.66 36.56 -12.25
C GLY A 662 13.54 36.43 -11.23
N GLU A 663 12.33 36.34 -11.72
CA GLU A 663 11.13 36.13 -10.91
C GLU A 663 10.98 34.71 -10.44
N ARG A 664 10.80 34.50 -9.13
CA ARG A 664 10.43 33.21 -8.56
C ARG A 664 8.96 32.95 -8.84
N THR A 665 8.65 31.92 -9.65
CA THR A 665 7.31 31.68 -10.16
C THR A 665 6.57 30.53 -9.46
N LEU A 666 7.30 29.48 -9.06
CA LEU A 666 6.68 28.28 -8.48
C LEU A 666 7.64 27.60 -7.49
N ARG A 667 7.13 27.18 -6.35
CA ARG A 667 7.81 26.25 -5.46
C ARG A 667 7.49 24.81 -5.92
N ILE A 668 8.49 24.02 -6.27
CA ILE A 668 8.33 22.66 -6.80
C ILE A 668 8.41 21.64 -5.66
N THR A 669 9.50 21.71 -4.89
CA THR A 669 9.71 20.93 -3.66
C THR A 669 10.12 21.86 -2.52
N ASP A 670 10.44 21.32 -1.38
CA ASP A 670 10.91 22.10 -0.24
C ASP A 670 12.19 22.89 -0.59
N ASN A 671 13.07 22.27 -1.36
CA ASN A 671 14.38 22.78 -1.69
C ASN A 671 14.56 23.22 -3.15
N LEU A 672 13.53 23.05 -4.00
CA LEU A 672 13.56 23.33 -5.44
C LEU A 672 12.47 24.33 -5.85
N VAL A 673 12.88 25.36 -6.58
CA VAL A 673 11.98 26.42 -7.07
C VAL A 673 12.20 26.71 -8.55
N LEU A 674 11.18 27.23 -9.20
CA LEU A 674 11.21 27.63 -10.61
C LEU A 674 11.37 29.16 -10.70
N TYR A 675 12.30 29.59 -11.51
CA TYR A 675 12.58 30.99 -11.85
C TYR A 675 12.27 31.28 -13.32
N ARG A 676 11.73 32.44 -13.58
CA ARG A 676 11.60 33.01 -14.93
C ARG A 676 12.76 33.95 -15.17
N GLU A 677 13.69 33.54 -16.02
CA GLU A 677 14.81 34.36 -16.50
C GLU A 677 14.53 34.86 -17.93
N LYS A 678 15.33 35.80 -18.40
CA LYS A 678 15.26 36.26 -19.80
C LYS A 678 15.51 35.14 -20.83
N THR A 679 16.26 34.14 -20.43
CA THR A 679 16.63 32.96 -21.23
C THR A 679 15.62 31.81 -21.14
N GLY A 680 14.55 31.96 -20.34
CA GLY A 680 13.53 30.94 -20.15
C GLY A 680 13.36 30.49 -18.69
N LEU A 681 12.68 29.39 -18.48
CA LEU A 681 12.40 28.83 -17.16
C LEU A 681 13.63 28.00 -16.68
N ARG A 682 14.04 28.23 -15.44
CA ARG A 682 15.19 27.57 -14.81
C ARG A 682 14.84 27.09 -13.41
N LEU A 683 15.47 25.97 -13.04
CA LEU A 683 15.38 25.39 -11.69
C LEU A 683 16.45 25.97 -10.78
N ALA A 684 16.13 26.20 -9.52
CA ALA A 684 17.07 26.75 -8.56
C ALA A 684 16.87 26.22 -7.14
N CYS A 685 17.91 26.29 -6.34
CA CYS A 685 17.85 26.08 -4.90
C CYS A 685 16.91 27.13 -4.25
N SER A 686 15.94 26.68 -3.45
CA SER A 686 15.00 27.58 -2.77
C SER A 686 15.65 28.52 -1.76
N LYS A 687 16.85 28.17 -1.24
CA LYS A 687 17.55 28.88 -0.17
C LYS A 687 18.53 29.94 -0.67
N CYS A 688 19.27 29.64 -1.72
CA CYS A 688 20.33 30.55 -2.18
C CYS A 688 20.22 30.97 -3.65
N ALA A 689 19.14 30.53 -4.34
CA ALA A 689 18.90 30.77 -5.77
C ALA A 689 20.04 30.26 -6.68
N ALA A 690 20.88 29.31 -6.23
CA ALA A 690 21.86 28.65 -7.08
C ALA A 690 21.15 27.98 -8.26
N ASP A 691 21.65 28.22 -9.46
CA ASP A 691 21.11 27.70 -10.71
C ASP A 691 21.32 26.18 -10.77
N LEU A 692 20.24 25.43 -10.96
CA LEU A 692 20.20 23.95 -11.06
C LEU A 692 19.73 23.49 -12.45
N GLY A 693 19.94 24.31 -13.48
CA GLY A 693 19.68 23.96 -14.87
C GLY A 693 18.36 24.50 -15.44
N ALA A 694 18.15 24.25 -16.73
CA ALA A 694 16.90 24.59 -17.39
C ALA A 694 15.79 23.60 -16.94
N VAL A 695 14.52 24.02 -17.08
CA VAL A 695 13.36 23.19 -16.70
C VAL A 695 13.32 21.83 -17.40
N ARG A 696 13.97 21.71 -18.56
CA ARG A 696 14.06 20.46 -19.31
C ARG A 696 15.28 19.59 -18.96
N ASP A 697 16.16 20.09 -18.08
CA ASP A 697 17.33 19.33 -17.58
C ASP A 697 16.95 18.47 -16.37
N ASN A 698 17.77 17.46 -16.04
CA ASN A 698 17.70 16.84 -14.74
C ASN A 698 18.45 17.71 -13.73
N TYR A 699 17.74 18.37 -12.81
CA TYR A 699 18.35 19.27 -11.83
C TYR A 699 19.43 18.60 -10.98
N LYS A 700 19.34 17.27 -10.80
CA LYS A 700 20.32 16.49 -10.03
C LYS A 700 21.71 16.49 -10.68
N ASP A 701 21.80 16.64 -12.00
CA ASP A 701 23.08 16.72 -12.71
C ASP A 701 23.85 18.03 -12.42
N HIS A 702 23.13 19.04 -11.93
CA HIS A 702 23.70 20.33 -11.51
C HIS A 702 24.00 20.39 -10.00
N CYS A 703 23.72 19.34 -9.25
CA CYS A 703 23.99 19.21 -7.82
C CYS A 703 25.37 18.58 -7.57
N VAL A 704 25.89 18.77 -6.37
CA VAL A 704 27.02 17.98 -5.86
C VAL A 704 26.46 16.61 -5.45
N ARG A 705 26.82 15.56 -6.19
CA ARG A 705 26.40 14.19 -5.91
C ARG A 705 27.38 13.52 -4.95
N ARG A 706 26.82 12.82 -3.96
CA ARG A 706 27.54 11.89 -3.10
C ARG A 706 26.85 10.54 -3.13
N GLU A 707 27.65 9.48 -3.09
CA GLU A 707 27.17 8.11 -2.94
C GLU A 707 27.83 7.50 -1.70
N SER A 708 27.02 6.84 -0.90
CA SER A 708 27.47 6.15 0.32
C SER A 708 26.72 4.82 0.49
N ASP A 709 27.13 4.03 1.47
CA ASP A 709 26.44 2.84 1.89
C ASP A 709 25.07 3.21 2.50
N LEU A 710 24.08 2.33 2.37
CA LEU A 710 22.73 2.55 2.92
C LEU A 710 22.73 2.70 4.44
N SER A 711 23.65 2.05 5.15
CA SER A 711 23.80 2.17 6.61
C SER A 711 24.08 3.59 7.08
N THR A 712 24.59 4.47 6.18
CA THR A 712 24.79 5.89 6.48
C THR A 712 23.48 6.69 6.50
N ALA A 713 22.42 6.14 5.92
CA ALA A 713 21.09 6.77 5.92
C ALA A 713 20.27 6.39 7.17
N ASN A 714 20.45 5.17 7.66
CA ASN A 714 19.79 4.71 8.88
C ASN A 714 20.64 3.62 9.56
N PRO A 715 20.94 3.75 10.86
CA PRO A 715 21.84 2.82 11.57
C PRO A 715 21.29 1.39 11.69
N ASN A 716 19.99 1.21 11.53
CA ASN A 716 19.33 -0.11 11.60
C ASN A 716 19.30 -0.84 10.24
N ILE A 717 19.80 -0.24 9.17
CA ILE A 717 19.93 -0.94 7.89
C ILE A 717 21.10 -1.91 7.97
N GLY A 718 20.81 -3.20 7.82
CA GLY A 718 21.79 -4.26 7.89
C GLY A 718 22.67 -4.40 6.63
N ASP A 719 23.57 -5.38 6.67
CA ASP A 719 24.43 -5.68 5.52
C ASP A 719 23.63 -6.37 4.40
N TYR A 720 23.43 -5.66 3.29
CA TYR A 720 22.71 -6.15 2.13
C TYR A 720 23.27 -7.43 1.52
N ARG A 721 24.60 -7.65 1.65
CA ARG A 721 25.32 -8.82 1.11
C ARG A 721 24.84 -10.15 1.67
N ARG A 722 24.11 -10.10 2.79
CA ARG A 722 23.43 -11.29 3.34
C ARG A 722 22.34 -11.80 2.42
N TYR A 723 21.71 -10.94 1.62
CA TYR A 723 20.48 -11.19 0.91
C TYR A 723 20.57 -11.06 -0.61
N ILE A 724 21.32 -10.08 -1.11
CA ILE A 724 21.36 -9.72 -2.54
C ILE A 724 22.78 -9.57 -3.05
N ASP A 725 22.95 -9.71 -4.37
CA ASP A 725 24.21 -9.55 -5.07
C ASP A 725 24.40 -8.15 -5.64
N ASP A 726 23.32 -7.45 -5.97
CA ASP A 726 23.37 -6.05 -6.38
C ASP A 726 23.86 -5.16 -5.24
N ARG A 727 24.65 -4.15 -5.56
CA ARG A 727 25.12 -3.15 -4.61
C ARG A 727 24.12 -1.99 -4.52
N PRO A 728 23.32 -1.86 -3.45
CA PRO A 728 22.50 -0.68 -3.23
C PRO A 728 23.37 0.47 -2.70
N VAL A 729 22.99 1.70 -3.05
CA VAL A 729 23.67 2.93 -2.64
C VAL A 729 22.65 3.99 -2.20
N PHE A 730 23.08 4.83 -1.26
CA PHE A 730 22.40 6.04 -0.88
C PHE A 730 23.01 7.21 -1.62
N ARG A 731 22.28 7.78 -2.59
CA ARG A 731 22.71 8.94 -3.38
C ARG A 731 22.09 10.20 -2.81
N GLN A 732 22.90 11.20 -2.60
CA GLN A 732 22.49 12.51 -2.11
C GLN A 732 22.90 13.60 -3.09
N PHE A 733 22.01 14.57 -3.29
CA PHE A 733 22.17 15.67 -4.24
C PHE A 733 22.13 16.99 -3.47
N PHE A 734 23.30 17.65 -3.35
CA PHE A 734 23.46 18.88 -2.58
C PHE A 734 23.52 20.11 -3.47
N CYS A 735 22.98 21.22 -2.98
CA CYS A 735 23.09 22.50 -3.65
C CYS A 735 24.57 22.93 -3.77
N PRO A 736 25.09 23.20 -4.98
CA PRO A 736 26.48 23.60 -5.16
C PRO A 736 26.81 24.94 -4.48
N GLY A 737 25.80 25.78 -4.23
CA GLY A 737 25.99 27.12 -3.66
C GLY A 737 25.94 27.17 -2.14
N CYS A 738 25.03 26.46 -1.48
CA CYS A 738 24.85 26.53 -0.03
C CYS A 738 25.03 25.18 0.70
N GLY A 739 25.23 24.09 -0.03
CA GLY A 739 25.42 22.76 0.56
C GLY A 739 24.16 22.13 1.18
N ALA A 740 22.97 22.75 1.00
CA ALA A 740 21.72 22.18 1.45
C ALA A 740 21.37 20.94 0.65
N LEU A 741 20.80 19.94 1.30
CA LEU A 741 20.33 18.72 0.62
C LEU A 741 19.08 19.07 -0.21
N ILE A 742 19.16 18.82 -1.52
CA ILE A 742 18.03 19.07 -2.44
C ILE A 742 17.14 17.85 -2.50
N GLU A 743 17.72 16.67 -2.72
CA GLU A 743 17.01 15.41 -2.83
C GLU A 743 17.98 14.24 -2.55
N ASN A 744 17.44 13.07 -2.29
CA ASN A 744 18.19 11.84 -2.24
C ASN A 744 17.45 10.71 -3.00
N GLU A 745 18.14 9.62 -3.24
CA GLU A 745 17.54 8.40 -3.79
C GLU A 745 18.26 7.15 -3.26
N VAL A 746 17.49 6.10 -3.03
CA VAL A 746 17.98 4.74 -2.87
C VAL A 746 18.02 4.11 -4.26
N ALA A 747 19.18 3.59 -4.67
CA ALA A 747 19.35 3.04 -6.02
C ALA A 747 20.35 1.88 -6.01
N ARG A 748 20.36 1.06 -7.06
CA ARG A 748 21.50 0.19 -7.34
C ARG A 748 22.64 1.03 -7.91
N ALA A 749 23.87 0.71 -7.58
CA ALA A 749 25.04 1.50 -7.99
C ALA A 749 25.11 1.73 -9.52
N ASN A 750 24.66 0.74 -10.30
CA ASN A 750 24.68 0.80 -11.77
C ASN A 750 23.45 1.48 -12.38
N ASP A 751 22.43 1.81 -11.60
CA ASP A 751 21.23 2.48 -12.14
C ASP A 751 21.54 3.95 -12.45
N PRO A 752 20.97 4.50 -13.52
CA PRO A 752 21.11 5.93 -13.82
C PRO A 752 20.47 6.79 -12.73
N VAL A 753 20.92 8.04 -12.61
CA VAL A 753 20.26 9.05 -11.77
C VAL A 753 18.85 9.28 -12.31
N LEU A 754 17.85 9.10 -11.45
CA LEU A 754 16.47 9.24 -11.85
C LEU A 754 16.12 10.72 -12.08
N ARG A 755 15.56 11.04 -13.25
CA ARG A 755 14.91 12.32 -13.47
C ARG A 755 13.49 12.24 -12.91
N ASP A 756 13.37 12.54 -11.63
CA ASP A 756 12.14 12.35 -10.87
C ASP A 756 11.07 13.42 -11.15
N ILE A 757 11.47 14.63 -11.55
CA ILE A 757 10.57 15.75 -11.84
C ILE A 757 10.90 16.35 -13.21
N GLU A 758 9.87 16.49 -14.05
CA GLU A 758 9.94 17.18 -15.33
C GLU A 758 8.69 18.05 -15.52
N LEU A 759 8.86 19.36 -15.45
CA LEU A 759 7.75 20.28 -15.67
C LEU A 759 7.54 20.50 -17.16
N LEU A 760 6.27 20.48 -17.57
CA LEU A 760 5.83 20.83 -18.92
C LEU A 760 5.29 22.27 -18.89
N PRO A 761 6.02 23.28 -19.38
CA PRO A 761 5.52 24.65 -19.40
C PRO A 761 4.23 24.67 -20.22
N ARG A 762 3.15 25.20 -19.67
CA ARG A 762 1.98 25.51 -20.47
C ARG A 762 2.44 26.53 -21.52
N GLU A 763 2.33 26.21 -22.81
CA GLU A 763 2.44 27.20 -23.84
C GLU A 763 1.46 28.31 -23.47
N ALA A 764 1.97 29.55 -23.38
CA ALA A 764 1.13 30.70 -23.10
C ALA A 764 0.03 30.71 -24.17
N SER A 765 -1.16 30.26 -23.82
CA SER A 765 -2.31 30.39 -24.70
C SER A 765 -2.37 31.88 -25.03
N LYS A 766 -2.12 32.23 -26.28
CA LYS A 766 -2.36 33.56 -26.78
C LYS A 766 -3.80 33.90 -26.40
N ARG A 767 -3.93 34.78 -25.40
CA ARG A 767 -5.20 35.47 -25.09
C ARG A 767 -5.59 36.37 -26.25
#